data_a3d3575291e8f32f7e43eadb753ddc25
#
_entry.id   a3d3575291e8f32f7e43eadb753ddc25
#
_cell.length_a   1.000
_cell.length_b   1.000
_cell.length_c   1.000
_cell.angle_alpha   90.00
_cell.angle_beta   90.00
_cell.angle_gamma   90.00
#
_symmetry.space_group_name_H-M   'P 1'
#
loop_
_entity.id
_entity.type
_entity.pdbx_description
1 polymer ?
#
loop_
_entity_poly.entity_id
_entity_poly.type
_entity_poly.pdbx_seq_one_letter_code
_entity_poly.pdbx_strand_id
1 'polypeptide(L)'
;MKALSVLSDGTEGEIYTVSYVVGQDVAERFDSNTLVFVLSTDPYNLYDYEYGIAVPGKIYDDYVKEHPGEEIPYNAPGNYYMSGREAERPIYVEVFESDGTKVIDQAAGVRLSGGYSRVPDQKSLRLIARKSYDPDNGKFKYAFFEGAQTADGVPVSEFDRIVLRNGANDREFAGVRDELSQKLAQDYGYPVTQHCTPAAVFLNGEYYGYSWVHENYNEDYLAMYFGGNKDNYEIVSNIEDADEGSERALEDYGKLYAYYDRDLTDDSTFAEYCGLVDIDNLMQYYCMQVFIANKDWPGNNYKAFRYYPSEGEEITSEFQDGRWRFMFFDAEYAWSLYGERPNADTLRDLLSGTHMSGESKALIALLAREDMREKFAATMSDLTANAFEKNHILETLDELCAMSDSEQFYALDKGITSEWANRETFANSRQQIRDFADIRQYVVFRNMYKLFEWEKNTYTVSVTGAGGAVTTLNTQKKNGRGILSAEYNCKCTVPLKAEIADGWEFVSWEINGVTYDTPEVELNARMAGADGRIIAKLNTKLSETTDAPLQIKEISTAKKAGYIVLYNPNSTEVSTAGLYLTDKPEKLDRWEIPARSVPAYGELLIVTDNNKTESALHQLQANFSLKKGETLILSDKGGNILAEVPVPDIPEGSVYAFQDYGQYRAVPSAD
;
A
#
# COMPACT_ATOMS: atom_id res chain seq x y z
N MET A 1 -30.90 -8.59 -13.62
CA MET A 1 -31.80 -9.51 -14.37
C MET A 1 -31.09 -10.85 -14.52
N LYS A 2 -31.80 -11.96 -14.28
CA LYS A 2 -31.26 -13.28 -14.55
C LYS A 2 -32.07 -13.92 -15.70
N ALA A 3 -31.39 -14.52 -16.64
CA ALA A 3 -32.00 -15.23 -17.77
C ALA A 3 -31.44 -16.63 -17.89
N LEU A 4 -32.31 -17.62 -18.11
CA LEU A 4 -31.96 -19.00 -18.33
C LEU A 4 -32.52 -19.42 -19.68
N SER A 5 -31.70 -20.01 -20.52
CA SER A 5 -32.15 -20.66 -21.74
C SER A 5 -32.57 -22.10 -21.44
N VAL A 6 -33.75 -22.51 -21.94
CA VAL A 6 -34.21 -23.88 -21.84
C VAL A 6 -34.43 -24.41 -23.26
N LEU A 7 -33.71 -25.48 -23.60
CA LEU A 7 -33.86 -26.14 -24.91
C LEU A 7 -35.20 -26.87 -25.00
N SER A 8 -35.62 -27.23 -26.22
CA SER A 8 -36.90 -27.92 -26.47
C SER A 8 -37.00 -29.32 -25.85
N ASP A 9 -35.89 -29.90 -25.47
CA ASP A 9 -35.82 -31.20 -24.74
C ASP A 9 -35.81 -31.03 -23.21
N GLY A 10 -35.92 -29.78 -22.72
CA GLY A 10 -35.90 -29.47 -21.30
C GLY A 10 -34.49 -29.26 -20.71
N THR A 11 -33.44 -29.36 -21.51
CA THR A 11 -32.08 -29.10 -21.05
C THR A 11 -31.94 -27.59 -20.71
N GLU A 12 -31.51 -27.29 -19.48
CA GLU A 12 -31.24 -25.94 -19.03
C GLU A 12 -29.81 -25.51 -19.42
N GLY A 13 -29.68 -24.32 -19.96
CA GLY A 13 -28.38 -23.70 -20.23
C GLY A 13 -27.85 -22.96 -18.99
N GLU A 14 -26.80 -22.19 -19.18
CA GLU A 14 -26.24 -21.36 -18.12
C GLU A 14 -27.15 -20.17 -17.76
N ILE A 15 -27.13 -19.79 -16.49
CA ILE A 15 -27.85 -18.60 -16.02
C ILE A 15 -27.03 -17.36 -16.39
N TYR A 16 -27.61 -16.51 -17.21
CA TYR A 16 -27.05 -15.21 -17.55
C TYR A 16 -27.51 -14.16 -16.53
N THR A 17 -26.56 -13.48 -15.88
CA THR A 17 -26.84 -12.37 -14.96
C THR A 17 -26.38 -11.07 -15.62
N VAL A 18 -27.24 -10.05 -15.64
CA VAL A 18 -26.90 -8.72 -16.14
C VAL A 18 -27.65 -7.67 -15.34
N SER A 19 -26.98 -6.59 -15.02
CA SER A 19 -27.54 -5.48 -14.26
C SER A 19 -27.61 -4.20 -15.12
N TYR A 20 -28.62 -3.40 -14.82
CA TYR A 20 -28.82 -2.09 -15.44
C TYR A 20 -29.13 -1.08 -14.37
N VAL A 21 -28.46 0.07 -14.39
CA VAL A 21 -28.85 1.25 -13.62
C VAL A 21 -29.81 2.05 -14.47
N VAL A 22 -31.07 2.17 -14.02
CA VAL A 22 -32.15 2.77 -14.80
C VAL A 22 -32.63 4.06 -14.15
N GLY A 23 -32.83 5.10 -14.97
CA GLY A 23 -33.47 6.37 -14.56
C GLY A 23 -32.49 7.40 -14.00
N GLN A 24 -31.21 7.15 -14.06
CA GLN A 24 -30.16 8.12 -13.68
C GLN A 24 -29.08 8.13 -14.78
N ASP A 25 -28.53 9.32 -15.03
CA ASP A 25 -27.27 9.41 -15.77
C ASP A 25 -26.16 8.97 -14.82
N VAL A 26 -25.48 7.86 -15.14
CA VAL A 26 -24.46 7.25 -14.31
C VAL A 26 -23.29 8.22 -14.11
N ALA A 27 -22.89 8.93 -15.17
CA ALA A 27 -21.79 9.90 -15.12
C ALA A 27 -22.11 11.14 -14.25
N GLU A 28 -23.40 11.48 -14.07
CA GLU A 28 -23.81 12.56 -13.15
C GLU A 28 -24.01 12.08 -11.71
N ARG A 29 -24.22 10.75 -11.52
CA ARG A 29 -24.53 10.17 -10.20
C ARG A 29 -23.29 9.82 -9.39
N PHE A 30 -22.23 9.39 -10.02
CA PHE A 30 -21.04 8.91 -9.35
C PHE A 30 -19.83 9.79 -9.67
N ASP A 31 -19.05 10.13 -8.65
CA ASP A 31 -17.78 10.84 -8.85
C ASP A 31 -16.79 9.95 -9.61
N SER A 32 -15.88 10.56 -10.35
CA SER A 32 -14.95 9.88 -11.26
C SER A 32 -14.11 8.78 -10.60
N ASN A 33 -13.90 8.87 -9.29
CA ASN A 33 -13.11 7.91 -8.52
C ASN A 33 -13.96 6.82 -7.85
N THR A 34 -15.30 6.87 -7.98
CA THR A 34 -16.21 5.93 -7.33
C THR A 34 -16.46 4.72 -8.22
N LEU A 35 -16.10 3.53 -7.77
CA LEU A 35 -16.49 2.29 -8.42
C LEU A 35 -17.92 1.89 -8.08
N VAL A 36 -18.62 1.27 -9.01
CA VAL A 36 -20.01 0.82 -8.80
C VAL A 36 -20.04 -0.71 -8.80
N PHE A 37 -20.22 -1.29 -7.63
CA PHE A 37 -20.37 -2.72 -7.45
C PHE A 37 -21.83 -3.10 -7.52
N VAL A 38 -22.18 -4.02 -8.41
CA VAL A 38 -23.52 -4.60 -8.50
C VAL A 38 -23.42 -6.10 -8.22
N LEU A 39 -23.91 -6.46 -7.05
CA LEU A 39 -23.82 -7.81 -6.49
C LEU A 39 -25.17 -8.52 -6.60
N SER A 40 -25.18 -9.75 -7.09
CA SER A 40 -26.39 -10.53 -7.24
C SER A 40 -26.22 -11.93 -6.69
N THR A 41 -27.05 -12.31 -5.71
CA THR A 41 -27.06 -13.66 -5.13
C THR A 41 -28.49 -14.10 -4.82
N ASP A 42 -28.68 -15.39 -4.57
CA ASP A 42 -29.94 -15.89 -4.05
C ASP A 42 -30.16 -15.32 -2.64
N PRO A 43 -31.33 -14.71 -2.33
CA PRO A 43 -31.64 -14.25 -0.99
C PRO A 43 -31.48 -15.33 0.11
N TYR A 44 -31.63 -16.59 -0.24
CA TYR A 44 -31.36 -17.73 0.65
C TYR A 44 -29.93 -17.71 1.20
N ASN A 45 -28.95 -17.34 0.37
CA ASN A 45 -27.54 -17.26 0.76
C ASN A 45 -27.27 -16.24 1.87
N LEU A 46 -28.09 -15.19 1.93
CA LEU A 46 -27.90 -14.08 2.87
C LEU A 46 -28.86 -14.16 4.06
N TYR A 47 -30.14 -14.54 3.83
CA TYR A 47 -31.21 -14.28 4.78
C TYR A 47 -31.92 -15.55 5.30
N ASP A 48 -31.56 -16.75 4.84
CA ASP A 48 -32.11 -17.99 5.39
C ASP A 48 -31.75 -18.13 6.88
N TYR A 49 -32.66 -18.69 7.66
CA TYR A 49 -32.53 -18.81 9.11
C TYR A 49 -31.33 -19.67 9.54
N GLU A 50 -31.04 -20.79 8.85
CA GLU A 50 -29.91 -21.68 9.17
C GLU A 50 -28.69 -21.40 8.31
N TYR A 51 -28.87 -21.10 7.05
CA TYR A 51 -27.82 -21.02 6.04
C TYR A 51 -27.36 -19.60 5.71
N GLY A 52 -28.25 -18.60 5.87
CA GLY A 52 -27.97 -17.21 5.54
C GLY A 52 -26.87 -16.62 6.41
N ILE A 53 -25.92 -15.94 5.77
CA ILE A 53 -24.74 -15.38 6.46
C ILE A 53 -24.95 -13.95 6.98
N ALA A 54 -26.04 -13.26 6.62
CA ALA A 54 -26.25 -11.86 6.95
C ALA A 54 -27.27 -11.59 8.08
N VAL A 55 -27.80 -12.67 8.67
CA VAL A 55 -28.85 -12.62 9.71
C VAL A 55 -28.33 -13.11 11.07
N PRO A 56 -28.99 -12.77 12.17
CA PRO A 56 -28.75 -13.40 13.47
C PRO A 56 -28.94 -14.92 13.39
N GLY A 57 -30.07 -15.35 12.84
CA GLY A 57 -30.39 -16.75 12.51
C GLY A 57 -30.37 -17.71 13.69
N LYS A 58 -30.16 -18.99 13.36
CA LYS A 58 -30.19 -20.10 14.32
C LYS A 58 -29.13 -19.98 15.42
N ILE A 59 -27.92 -19.53 15.06
CA ILE A 59 -26.82 -19.38 16.04
C ILE A 59 -27.21 -18.39 17.15
N TYR A 60 -27.83 -17.28 16.79
CA TYR A 60 -28.31 -16.29 17.77
C TYR A 60 -29.41 -16.86 18.67
N ASP A 61 -30.39 -17.53 18.10
CA ASP A 61 -31.49 -18.13 18.87
C ASP A 61 -30.98 -19.22 19.83
N ASP A 62 -30.01 -20.00 19.42
CA ASP A 62 -29.39 -21.03 20.27
C ASP A 62 -28.59 -20.36 21.40
N TYR A 63 -27.82 -19.29 21.13
CA TYR A 63 -27.14 -18.49 22.14
C TYR A 63 -28.11 -17.93 23.18
N VAL A 64 -29.23 -17.33 22.75
CA VAL A 64 -30.25 -16.77 23.68
C VAL A 64 -30.87 -17.86 24.55
N LYS A 65 -31.10 -19.05 24.01
CA LYS A 65 -31.63 -20.21 24.79
C LYS A 65 -30.64 -20.71 25.85
N GLU A 66 -29.34 -20.61 25.57
CA GLU A 66 -28.28 -21.03 26.48
C GLU A 66 -28.03 -20.00 27.60
N HIS A 67 -28.49 -18.75 27.44
CA HIS A 67 -28.32 -17.63 28.39
C HIS A 67 -29.69 -17.09 28.87
N PRO A 68 -30.53 -17.92 29.51
CA PRO A 68 -31.89 -17.52 29.88
C PRO A 68 -31.90 -16.48 31.00
N GLY A 69 -32.49 -15.31 30.71
CA GLY A 69 -32.62 -14.22 31.68
C GLY A 69 -31.38 -13.31 31.81
N GLU A 70 -30.37 -13.52 31.02
CA GLU A 70 -29.24 -12.62 30.87
C GLU A 70 -29.56 -11.49 29.87
N GLU A 71 -28.90 -10.35 30.05
CA GLU A 71 -28.93 -9.29 29.05
C GLU A 71 -28.10 -9.71 27.84
N ILE A 72 -28.75 -9.85 26.70
CA ILE A 72 -28.08 -10.27 25.46
C ILE A 72 -27.26 -9.10 24.91
N PRO A 73 -25.94 -9.23 24.76
CA PRO A 73 -25.12 -8.17 24.20
C PRO A 73 -25.46 -7.93 22.73
N TYR A 74 -25.35 -6.69 22.30
CA TYR A 74 -25.68 -6.29 20.92
C TYR A 74 -24.82 -7.02 19.86
N ASN A 75 -23.66 -7.49 20.23
CA ASN A 75 -22.74 -8.30 19.41
C ASN A 75 -22.79 -9.80 19.73
N ALA A 76 -23.93 -10.30 20.25
CA ALA A 76 -24.10 -11.72 20.53
C ALA A 76 -23.84 -12.58 19.28
N PRO A 77 -23.36 -13.81 19.45
CA PRO A 77 -23.16 -14.72 18.34
C PRO A 77 -24.39 -14.86 17.45
N GLY A 78 -24.19 -14.88 16.13
CA GLY A 78 -25.22 -15.08 15.13
C GLY A 78 -24.63 -15.70 13.87
N ASN A 79 -25.47 -16.03 12.88
CA ASN A 79 -24.99 -16.56 11.61
C ASN A 79 -23.98 -15.63 10.92
N TYR A 80 -24.06 -14.34 11.18
CA TYR A 80 -23.10 -13.36 10.65
C TYR A 80 -21.67 -13.53 11.22
N TYR A 81 -21.44 -14.37 12.24
CA TYR A 81 -20.11 -14.75 12.72
C TYR A 81 -19.59 -16.06 12.13
N MET A 82 -20.35 -16.72 11.26
CA MET A 82 -19.84 -17.86 10.51
C MET A 82 -18.51 -17.47 9.80
N SER A 83 -17.53 -18.37 9.86
CA SER A 83 -16.20 -18.15 9.29
C SER A 83 -15.77 -19.33 8.41
N GLY A 84 -14.59 -19.23 7.81
CA GLY A 84 -14.04 -20.28 6.97
C GLY A 84 -14.79 -20.51 5.65
N ARG A 85 -14.43 -21.58 4.97
CA ARG A 85 -15.02 -21.93 3.67
C ARG A 85 -16.51 -22.29 3.77
N GLU A 86 -16.95 -22.74 4.89
CA GLU A 86 -18.35 -23.11 5.15
C GLU A 86 -19.29 -21.89 5.15
N ALA A 87 -18.76 -20.71 5.43
CA ALA A 87 -19.50 -19.45 5.36
C ALA A 87 -19.49 -18.81 3.96
N GLU A 88 -18.78 -19.40 2.99
CA GLU A 88 -18.69 -18.84 1.64
C GLU A 88 -19.96 -19.15 0.84
N ARG A 89 -20.57 -18.10 0.26
CA ARG A 89 -21.80 -18.19 -0.54
C ARG A 89 -21.55 -17.75 -1.96
N PRO A 90 -22.20 -18.36 -2.96
CA PRO A 90 -22.07 -17.93 -4.35
C PRO A 90 -22.69 -16.55 -4.55
N ILE A 91 -22.02 -15.71 -5.31
CA ILE A 91 -22.46 -14.36 -5.69
C ILE A 91 -22.00 -14.06 -7.12
N TYR A 92 -22.73 -13.22 -7.84
CA TYR A 92 -22.31 -12.68 -9.12
C TYR A 92 -21.87 -11.24 -8.93
N VAL A 93 -20.72 -10.89 -9.48
CA VAL A 93 -20.06 -9.58 -9.29
C VAL A 93 -19.95 -8.89 -10.63
N GLU A 94 -20.59 -7.75 -10.77
CA GLU A 94 -20.38 -6.80 -11.83
C GLU A 94 -19.78 -5.52 -11.21
N VAL A 95 -18.72 -4.99 -11.81
CA VAL A 95 -18.11 -3.72 -11.40
C VAL A 95 -18.06 -2.78 -12.59
N PHE A 96 -18.45 -1.55 -12.34
CA PHE A 96 -18.45 -0.49 -13.35
C PHE A 96 -17.61 0.69 -12.85
N GLU A 97 -16.95 1.37 -13.77
CA GLU A 97 -16.43 2.72 -13.56
C GLU A 97 -17.59 3.72 -13.51
N SER A 98 -17.32 4.91 -13.02
CA SER A 98 -18.33 5.97 -12.86
C SER A 98 -19.00 6.38 -14.17
N ASP A 99 -18.36 6.20 -15.31
CA ASP A 99 -18.89 6.48 -16.64
C ASP A 99 -19.78 5.34 -17.20
N GLY A 100 -19.93 4.24 -16.45
CA GLY A 100 -20.71 3.06 -16.82
C GLY A 100 -19.92 2.00 -17.59
N THR A 101 -18.63 2.16 -17.76
CA THR A 101 -17.77 1.11 -18.36
C THR A 101 -17.69 -0.09 -17.43
N LYS A 102 -18.12 -1.26 -17.87
CA LYS A 102 -18.07 -2.50 -17.10
C LYS A 102 -16.66 -3.10 -17.15
N VAL A 103 -16.04 -3.26 -15.98
CA VAL A 103 -14.66 -3.74 -15.82
C VAL A 103 -14.55 -5.13 -15.21
N ILE A 104 -15.55 -5.58 -14.43
CA ILE A 104 -15.67 -6.95 -13.92
C ILE A 104 -17.06 -7.49 -14.23
N ASP A 105 -17.13 -8.77 -14.63
CA ASP A 105 -18.36 -9.48 -14.95
C ASP A 105 -18.12 -10.98 -14.73
N GLN A 106 -18.30 -11.48 -13.50
CA GLN A 106 -17.98 -12.86 -13.16
C GLN A 106 -18.71 -13.41 -11.95
N ALA A 107 -18.80 -14.73 -11.85
CA ALA A 107 -19.22 -15.42 -10.64
C ALA A 107 -18.07 -15.49 -9.61
N ALA A 108 -18.42 -15.39 -8.32
CA ALA A 108 -17.48 -15.36 -7.21
C ALA A 108 -18.09 -15.95 -5.94
N GLY A 109 -17.31 -16.01 -4.88
CA GLY A 109 -17.78 -16.27 -3.52
C GLY A 109 -17.89 -14.97 -2.73
N VAL A 110 -18.77 -14.95 -1.73
CA VAL A 110 -18.85 -13.89 -0.73
C VAL A 110 -18.82 -14.46 0.68
N ARG A 111 -18.09 -13.79 1.57
CA ARG A 111 -18.13 -13.97 3.03
C ARG A 111 -18.33 -12.61 3.70
N LEU A 112 -18.78 -12.62 4.93
CA LEU A 112 -18.69 -11.41 5.76
C LEU A 112 -17.27 -11.22 6.25
N SER A 113 -16.84 -9.98 6.38
CA SER A 113 -15.51 -9.59 6.82
C SER A 113 -15.57 -8.77 8.12
N GLY A 114 -14.48 -8.83 8.90
CA GLY A 114 -14.31 -8.06 10.14
C GLY A 114 -14.92 -8.74 11.38
N GLY A 115 -14.84 -8.03 12.49
CA GLY A 115 -15.45 -8.38 13.79
C GLY A 115 -16.77 -7.63 13.99
N TYR A 116 -16.70 -6.44 14.59
CA TYR A 116 -17.85 -5.58 14.82
C TYR A 116 -18.61 -5.21 13.54
N SER A 117 -17.93 -5.00 12.44
CA SER A 117 -18.50 -4.66 11.13
C SER A 117 -19.47 -5.71 10.55
N ARG A 118 -19.62 -6.87 11.21
CA ARG A 118 -20.63 -7.90 10.90
C ARG A 118 -21.98 -7.68 11.55
N VAL A 119 -22.08 -6.80 12.57
CA VAL A 119 -23.31 -6.56 13.31
C VAL A 119 -24.26 -5.57 12.60
N PRO A 120 -23.81 -4.39 12.10
CA PRO A 120 -24.68 -3.44 11.40
C PRO A 120 -25.41 -4.05 10.20
N ASP A 121 -26.54 -3.49 9.78
CA ASP A 121 -27.33 -3.98 8.63
C ASP A 121 -26.48 -4.02 7.35
N GLN A 122 -25.78 -2.94 7.06
CA GLN A 122 -24.75 -2.96 6.00
C GLN A 122 -23.50 -3.68 6.53
N LYS A 123 -23.25 -4.88 6.04
CA LYS A 123 -22.10 -5.71 6.39
C LYS A 123 -20.89 -5.37 5.54
N SER A 124 -19.69 -5.55 6.06
CA SER A 124 -18.48 -5.64 5.24
C SER A 124 -18.45 -6.97 4.50
N LEU A 125 -18.20 -6.93 3.19
CA LEU A 125 -18.23 -8.10 2.31
C LEU A 125 -16.83 -8.41 1.78
N ARG A 126 -16.36 -9.65 1.91
CA ARG A 126 -15.17 -10.16 1.25
C ARG A 126 -15.61 -10.90 -0.01
N LEU A 127 -15.24 -10.39 -1.17
CA LEU A 127 -15.45 -11.03 -2.46
C LEU A 127 -14.25 -11.89 -2.83
N ILE A 128 -14.48 -13.11 -3.31
CA ILE A 128 -13.45 -14.13 -3.51
C ILE A 128 -13.60 -14.72 -4.91
N ALA A 129 -12.64 -14.44 -5.78
CA ALA A 129 -12.58 -15.03 -7.11
C ALA A 129 -11.99 -16.45 -7.04
N ARG A 130 -12.69 -17.42 -7.61
CA ARG A 130 -12.24 -18.82 -7.67
C ARG A 130 -12.69 -19.48 -8.96
N LYS A 131 -11.83 -20.30 -9.54
CA LYS A 131 -12.20 -21.18 -10.68
C LYS A 131 -13.36 -22.15 -10.38
N SER A 132 -13.69 -22.38 -9.11
CA SER A 132 -14.86 -23.17 -8.73
C SER A 132 -16.19 -22.44 -8.91
N TYR A 133 -16.18 -21.11 -8.98
CA TYR A 133 -17.35 -20.29 -9.30
C TYR A 133 -17.37 -19.88 -10.77
N ASP A 134 -16.21 -19.49 -11.29
CA ASP A 134 -16.01 -19.12 -12.68
C ASP A 134 -14.73 -19.78 -13.22
N PRO A 135 -14.84 -20.84 -14.05
CA PRO A 135 -13.68 -21.59 -14.53
C PRO A 135 -12.68 -20.75 -15.34
N ASP A 136 -13.15 -19.67 -15.96
CA ASP A 136 -12.35 -18.81 -16.84
C ASP A 136 -11.72 -17.64 -16.06
N ASN A 137 -12.31 -17.26 -14.90
CA ASN A 137 -11.92 -16.07 -14.13
C ASN A 137 -11.63 -16.41 -12.66
N GLY A 138 -10.46 -16.99 -12.41
CA GLY A 138 -9.99 -17.30 -11.04
C GLY A 138 -9.45 -16.11 -10.25
N LYS A 139 -9.44 -14.91 -10.83
CA LYS A 139 -9.01 -13.62 -10.25
C LYS A 139 -9.94 -12.51 -10.72
N PHE A 140 -10.07 -11.45 -9.93
CA PHE A 140 -10.63 -10.17 -10.38
C PHE A 140 -9.54 -9.44 -11.15
N LYS A 141 -9.76 -9.18 -12.46
CA LYS A 141 -8.76 -8.58 -13.36
C LYS A 141 -9.08 -7.12 -13.63
N TYR A 142 -8.71 -6.26 -12.71
CA TYR A 142 -8.85 -4.81 -12.82
C TYR A 142 -7.91 -4.13 -11.82
N ALA A 143 -7.32 -2.99 -12.19
CA ALA A 143 -6.46 -2.19 -11.31
C ALA A 143 -7.32 -1.32 -10.37
N PHE A 144 -7.81 -1.92 -9.28
CA PHE A 144 -8.69 -1.25 -8.32
C PHE A 144 -8.03 -0.08 -7.59
N PHE A 145 -6.72 -0.10 -7.45
CA PHE A 145 -6.00 0.77 -6.52
C PHE A 145 -4.90 1.55 -7.26
N GLU A 146 -5.04 2.86 -7.23
CA GLU A 146 -4.02 3.75 -7.79
C GLU A 146 -2.70 3.63 -7.00
N GLY A 147 -1.59 3.58 -7.72
CA GLY A 147 -0.25 3.50 -7.13
C GLY A 147 0.16 2.11 -6.62
N ALA A 148 -0.74 1.12 -6.56
CA ALA A 148 -0.40 -0.25 -6.19
C ALA A 148 0.50 -0.91 -7.25
N GLN A 149 1.67 -1.40 -6.84
CA GLN A 149 2.67 -2.02 -7.72
C GLN A 149 3.19 -3.32 -7.14
N THR A 150 3.40 -4.31 -8.01
CA THR A 150 4.04 -5.59 -7.63
C THR A 150 5.51 -5.40 -7.24
N ALA A 151 6.15 -6.46 -6.75
CA ALA A 151 7.59 -6.50 -6.49
C ALA A 151 8.43 -6.04 -7.69
N ASP A 152 7.97 -6.31 -8.91
CA ASP A 152 8.65 -5.94 -10.16
C ASP A 152 8.29 -4.51 -10.64
N GLY A 153 7.53 -3.75 -9.86
CA GLY A 153 7.10 -2.38 -10.19
C GLY A 153 6.01 -2.29 -11.26
N VAL A 154 5.30 -3.38 -11.52
CA VAL A 154 4.15 -3.42 -12.45
C VAL A 154 2.87 -3.06 -11.67
N PRO A 155 1.95 -2.26 -12.23
CA PRO A 155 0.67 -1.98 -11.59
C PRO A 155 -0.09 -3.27 -11.25
N VAL A 156 -0.57 -3.35 -10.01
CA VAL A 156 -1.37 -4.49 -9.55
C VAL A 156 -2.74 -4.46 -10.20
N SER A 157 -3.10 -5.51 -10.93
CA SER A 157 -4.35 -5.60 -11.68
C SER A 157 -5.05 -6.96 -11.56
N GLU A 158 -4.58 -7.86 -10.70
CA GLU A 158 -5.19 -9.18 -10.49
C GLU A 158 -5.28 -9.48 -9.00
N PHE A 159 -6.49 -9.72 -8.50
CA PHE A 159 -6.78 -10.01 -7.09
C PHE A 159 -7.57 -11.31 -6.96
N ASP A 160 -7.18 -12.16 -6.01
CA ASP A 160 -7.98 -13.31 -5.61
C ASP A 160 -9.13 -12.92 -4.67
N ARG A 161 -8.93 -11.88 -3.87
CA ARG A 161 -9.88 -11.34 -2.89
C ARG A 161 -9.80 -9.83 -2.81
N ILE A 162 -10.95 -9.21 -2.59
CA ILE A 162 -11.08 -7.79 -2.22
C ILE A 162 -12.12 -7.67 -1.11
N VAL A 163 -12.05 -6.59 -0.33
CA VAL A 163 -12.99 -6.34 0.76
C VAL A 163 -13.75 -5.05 0.49
N LEU A 164 -15.08 -5.12 0.50
CA LEU A 164 -15.95 -3.96 0.56
C LEU A 164 -16.19 -3.64 2.03
N ARG A 165 -15.45 -2.66 2.56
CA ARG A 165 -15.46 -2.29 3.97
C ARG A 165 -16.50 -1.23 4.24
N ASN A 166 -17.36 -1.45 5.25
CA ASN A 166 -18.42 -0.52 5.61
C ASN A 166 -17.97 0.64 6.52
N GLY A 167 -16.67 0.73 6.85
CA GLY A 167 -16.10 1.74 7.75
C GLY A 167 -16.26 1.44 9.24
N ALA A 168 -16.82 0.28 9.59
CA ALA A 168 -16.96 -0.26 10.95
C ALA A 168 -17.23 0.80 12.06
N ASN A 169 -16.28 1.02 12.98
CA ASN A 169 -16.46 1.99 14.08
C ASN A 169 -16.51 3.45 13.61
N ASP A 170 -15.81 3.79 12.51
CA ASP A 170 -15.74 5.17 12.01
C ASP A 170 -16.83 5.53 10.99
N ARG A 171 -17.60 4.54 10.56
CA ARG A 171 -18.62 4.67 9.49
C ARG A 171 -19.59 5.82 9.69
N GLU A 172 -19.91 6.19 10.94
CA GLU A 172 -20.90 7.20 11.31
C GLU A 172 -20.26 8.48 11.84
N PHE A 173 -18.93 8.55 11.80
CA PHE A 173 -18.11 9.66 12.28
C PHE A 173 -17.37 10.34 11.13
N ALA A 174 -16.05 10.13 10.99
CA ALA A 174 -15.28 10.73 9.90
C ALA A 174 -15.40 9.93 8.59
N GLY A 175 -15.51 8.60 8.71
CA GLY A 175 -15.62 7.65 7.60
C GLY A 175 -14.36 7.48 6.77
N VAL A 176 -13.20 7.89 7.29
CA VAL A 176 -11.90 7.91 6.58
C VAL A 176 -10.70 7.63 7.48
N ARG A 177 -10.88 7.27 8.77
CA ARG A 177 -9.74 7.15 9.71
C ARG A 177 -8.78 6.02 9.38
N ASP A 178 -9.30 4.88 8.96
CA ASP A 178 -8.45 3.76 8.53
C ASP A 178 -7.74 4.12 7.22
N GLU A 179 -8.46 4.64 6.24
CA GLU A 179 -7.92 5.05 4.94
C GLU A 179 -6.85 6.14 5.09
N LEU A 180 -7.07 7.11 5.99
CA LEU A 180 -6.06 8.12 6.34
C LEU A 180 -4.81 7.47 6.91
N SER A 181 -4.97 6.55 7.85
CA SER A 181 -3.86 5.83 8.47
C SER A 181 -3.08 5.01 7.45
N GLN A 182 -3.77 4.29 6.57
CA GLN A 182 -3.16 3.49 5.51
C GLN A 182 -2.40 4.37 4.51
N LYS A 183 -3.03 5.45 4.04
CA LYS A 183 -2.40 6.36 3.07
C LYS A 183 -1.15 7.03 3.63
N LEU A 184 -1.19 7.53 4.87
CA LEU A 184 -0.03 8.11 5.53
C LEU A 184 1.10 7.08 5.76
N ALA A 185 0.76 5.82 6.07
CA ALA A 185 1.74 4.75 6.18
C ALA A 185 2.39 4.42 4.81
N GLN A 186 1.62 4.44 3.72
CA GLN A 186 2.14 4.31 2.35
C GLN A 186 3.08 5.46 1.99
N ASP A 187 2.68 6.69 2.27
CA ASP A 187 3.48 7.89 1.99
C ASP A 187 4.77 7.94 2.83
N TYR A 188 4.75 7.33 4.01
CA TYR A 188 5.96 7.10 4.81
C TYR A 188 6.88 6.03 4.21
N GLY A 189 6.35 5.16 3.38
CA GLY A 189 7.06 4.02 2.81
C GLY A 189 7.02 2.77 3.68
N TYR A 190 6.03 2.65 4.57
CA TYR A 190 5.83 1.40 5.32
C TYR A 190 5.40 0.29 4.36
N PRO A 191 6.07 -0.88 4.38
CA PRO A 191 5.95 -1.84 3.29
C PRO A 191 4.63 -2.59 3.23
N VAL A 192 3.93 -2.75 4.36
CA VAL A 192 2.73 -3.60 4.45
C VAL A 192 1.52 -2.78 4.87
N THR A 193 0.84 -2.24 3.87
CA THR A 193 -0.33 -1.37 3.99
C THR A 193 -1.42 -1.82 3.03
N GLN A 194 -2.64 -1.34 3.20
CA GLN A 194 -3.76 -1.62 2.30
C GLN A 194 -4.10 -0.40 1.46
N HIS A 195 -4.12 -0.56 0.15
CA HIS A 195 -4.70 0.45 -0.73
C HIS A 195 -6.22 0.39 -0.65
N CYS A 196 -6.86 1.53 -0.91
CA CYS A 196 -8.30 1.65 -0.87
C CYS A 196 -8.85 2.53 -1.99
N THR A 197 -10.13 2.31 -2.35
CA THR A 197 -10.87 3.06 -3.37
C THR A 197 -12.34 3.15 -2.96
N PRO A 198 -13.02 4.31 -3.11
CA PRO A 198 -14.43 4.45 -2.75
C PRO A 198 -15.34 3.68 -3.71
N ALA A 199 -16.43 3.13 -3.17
CA ALA A 199 -17.41 2.38 -3.96
C ALA A 199 -18.85 2.59 -3.52
N ALA A 200 -19.75 2.67 -4.50
CA ALA A 200 -21.17 2.48 -4.34
C ALA A 200 -21.52 1.00 -4.50
N VAL A 201 -22.26 0.43 -3.58
CA VAL A 201 -22.63 -0.99 -3.60
C VAL A 201 -24.11 -1.17 -3.78
N PHE A 202 -24.51 -1.98 -4.76
CA PHE A 202 -25.87 -2.44 -4.96
C PHE A 202 -25.91 -3.96 -4.71
N LEU A 203 -26.91 -4.43 -3.97
CA LEU A 203 -27.09 -5.84 -3.65
C LEU A 203 -28.51 -6.26 -4.06
N ASN A 204 -28.62 -7.24 -4.95
CA ASN A 204 -29.88 -7.75 -5.47
C ASN A 204 -30.81 -6.65 -6.05
N GLY A 205 -30.21 -5.63 -6.66
CA GLY A 205 -30.92 -4.53 -7.30
C GLY A 205 -31.30 -3.36 -6.39
N GLU A 206 -30.96 -3.43 -5.11
CA GLU A 206 -31.17 -2.35 -4.14
C GLU A 206 -29.86 -1.69 -3.77
N TYR A 207 -29.88 -0.39 -3.49
CA TYR A 207 -28.70 0.31 -3.00
C TYR A 207 -28.35 -0.20 -1.59
N TYR A 208 -27.18 -0.81 -1.47
CA TYR A 208 -26.73 -1.41 -0.22
C TYR A 208 -25.93 -0.43 0.65
N GLY A 209 -25.30 0.56 0.01
CA GLY A 209 -24.60 1.65 0.70
C GLY A 209 -23.24 1.96 0.11
N TYR A 210 -22.56 2.88 0.78
CA TYR A 210 -21.20 3.25 0.52
C TYR A 210 -20.21 2.27 1.18
N SER A 211 -19.12 1.98 0.51
CA SER A 211 -18.01 1.18 1.06
C SER A 211 -16.67 1.68 0.54
N TRP A 212 -15.62 1.43 1.29
CA TRP A 212 -14.28 1.43 0.77
C TRP A 212 -13.91 0.03 0.27
N VAL A 213 -13.41 -0.06 -0.96
CA VAL A 213 -12.75 -1.29 -1.45
C VAL A 213 -11.36 -1.32 -0.86
N HIS A 214 -11.01 -2.38 -0.19
CA HIS A 214 -9.67 -2.61 0.38
C HIS A 214 -9.02 -3.85 -0.21
N GLU A 215 -7.70 -3.87 -0.26
CA GLU A 215 -6.93 -5.08 -0.42
C GLU A 215 -7.20 -6.04 0.74
N ASN A 216 -7.07 -7.34 0.47
CA ASN A 216 -7.15 -8.36 1.52
C ASN A 216 -5.76 -8.91 1.82
N TYR A 217 -5.33 -8.84 3.06
CA TYR A 217 -4.09 -9.49 3.49
C TYR A 217 -4.23 -11.00 3.46
N ASN A 218 -3.40 -11.63 2.66
CA ASN A 218 -3.24 -13.07 2.55
C ASN A 218 -1.89 -13.40 1.91
N GLU A 219 -1.63 -14.67 1.68
CA GLU A 219 -0.42 -15.18 1.04
C GLU A 219 -0.25 -14.70 -0.41
N ASP A 220 -1.36 -14.54 -1.16
CA ASP A 220 -1.33 -13.99 -2.53
C ASP A 220 -0.90 -12.51 -2.52
N TYR A 221 -1.39 -11.70 -1.55
CA TYR A 221 -0.96 -10.31 -1.36
C TYR A 221 0.55 -10.22 -1.11
N LEU A 222 1.06 -11.02 -0.15
CA LEU A 222 2.48 -10.98 0.21
C LEU A 222 3.39 -11.38 -0.96
N ALA A 223 3.03 -12.45 -1.68
CA ALA A 223 3.78 -12.88 -2.85
C ALA A 223 3.74 -11.84 -3.99
N MET A 224 2.62 -11.15 -4.16
CA MET A 224 2.45 -10.11 -5.18
C MET A 224 3.35 -8.89 -4.90
N TYR A 225 3.43 -8.45 -3.64
CA TYR A 225 4.22 -7.27 -3.27
C TYR A 225 5.70 -7.57 -3.00
N PHE A 226 6.04 -8.79 -2.55
CA PHE A 226 7.39 -9.11 -2.08
C PHE A 226 8.05 -10.25 -2.87
N GLY A 227 7.36 -10.80 -3.87
CA GLY A 227 7.85 -11.93 -4.65
C GLY A 227 7.84 -13.25 -3.88
N GLY A 228 8.54 -14.26 -4.40
CA GLY A 228 8.62 -15.59 -3.80
C GLY A 228 7.37 -16.45 -4.01
N ASN A 229 7.40 -17.65 -3.42
CA ASN A 229 6.27 -18.56 -3.48
C ASN A 229 5.23 -18.22 -2.40
N LYS A 230 3.99 -17.96 -2.80
CA LYS A 230 2.91 -17.64 -1.87
C LYS A 230 2.70 -18.69 -0.77
N ASP A 231 2.89 -19.97 -1.09
CA ASP A 231 2.69 -21.08 -0.15
C ASP A 231 3.77 -21.11 0.98
N ASN A 232 4.80 -20.26 0.86
CA ASN A 232 5.84 -20.07 1.86
C ASN A 232 5.56 -18.89 2.82
N TYR A 233 4.55 -18.06 2.53
CA TYR A 233 4.11 -17.00 3.43
C TYR A 233 3.07 -17.54 4.42
N GLU A 234 3.24 -17.18 5.68
CA GLU A 234 2.30 -17.49 6.76
C GLU A 234 2.01 -16.25 7.59
N ILE A 235 0.74 -16.05 7.94
CA ILE A 235 0.25 -14.88 8.68
C ILE A 235 -0.34 -15.33 10.00
N VAL A 236 0.06 -14.66 11.09
CA VAL A 236 -0.50 -14.84 12.44
C VAL A 236 -1.27 -13.58 12.82
N SER A 237 -2.45 -13.76 13.37
CA SER A 237 -3.36 -12.70 13.82
C SER A 237 -3.62 -12.84 15.32
N ASN A 238 -3.46 -11.75 16.08
CA ASN A 238 -3.78 -11.70 17.51
C ASN A 238 -3.21 -12.86 18.36
N ILE A 239 -2.01 -13.36 18.02
CA ILE A 239 -1.28 -14.45 18.71
C ILE A 239 -1.94 -15.83 18.62
N GLU A 240 -3.25 -15.89 18.64
CA GLU A 240 -4.01 -17.14 18.85
C GLU A 240 -4.60 -17.73 17.57
N ASP A 241 -4.54 -16.98 16.45
CA ASP A 241 -5.17 -17.36 15.21
C ASP A 241 -4.16 -17.35 14.04
N ALA A 242 -4.03 -18.48 13.37
CA ALA A 242 -3.37 -18.57 12.08
C ALA A 242 -4.37 -18.15 10.99
N ASP A 243 -4.43 -16.89 10.65
CA ASP A 243 -5.40 -16.32 9.70
C ASP A 243 -5.24 -16.93 8.29
N GLU A 244 -4.04 -16.86 7.74
CA GLU A 244 -3.59 -17.57 6.53
C GLU A 244 -2.24 -18.21 6.87
N GLY A 245 -2.24 -19.19 7.79
CA GLY A 245 -1.03 -19.81 8.32
C GLY A 245 -1.30 -21.17 8.92
N SER A 246 -0.26 -21.77 9.45
CA SER A 246 -0.26 -23.11 10.01
C SER A 246 -0.02 -23.11 11.52
N GLU A 247 -0.22 -24.29 12.16
CA GLU A 247 0.19 -24.51 13.56
C GLU A 247 1.69 -24.20 13.76
N ARG A 248 2.53 -24.45 12.73
CA ARG A 248 3.95 -24.10 12.75
C ARG A 248 4.18 -22.60 12.93
N ALA A 249 3.42 -21.76 12.20
CA ALA A 249 3.54 -20.31 12.33
C ALA A 249 3.17 -19.84 13.73
N LEU A 250 2.11 -20.41 14.33
CA LEU A 250 1.73 -20.10 15.72
C LEU A 250 2.79 -20.52 16.72
N GLU A 251 3.37 -21.73 16.56
CA GLU A 251 4.46 -22.19 17.42
C GLU A 251 5.69 -21.29 17.32
N ASP A 252 6.07 -20.89 16.11
CA ASP A 252 7.25 -20.04 15.87
C ASP A 252 7.01 -18.60 16.37
N TYR A 253 5.79 -18.07 16.22
CA TYR A 253 5.42 -16.80 16.80
C TYR A 253 5.41 -16.86 18.33
N GLY A 254 4.97 -17.98 18.91
CA GLY A 254 5.08 -18.25 20.35
C GLY A 254 6.53 -18.24 20.87
N LYS A 255 7.48 -18.73 20.06
CA LYS A 255 8.93 -18.63 20.39
C LYS A 255 9.41 -17.18 20.41
N LEU A 256 8.98 -16.36 19.42
CA LEU A 256 9.27 -14.92 19.43
C LEU A 256 8.70 -14.27 20.69
N TYR A 257 7.47 -14.61 21.01
CA TYR A 257 6.77 -14.08 22.18
C TYR A 257 7.47 -14.39 23.52
N ALA A 258 8.10 -15.57 23.60
CA ALA A 258 8.86 -15.97 24.79
C ALA A 258 10.08 -15.07 25.08
N TYR A 259 10.59 -14.34 24.08
CA TYR A 259 11.67 -13.37 24.30
C TYR A 259 11.24 -12.15 25.09
N TYR A 260 9.95 -11.82 25.13
CA TYR A 260 9.45 -10.64 25.87
C TYR A 260 9.53 -10.81 27.39
N ASP A 261 9.67 -12.03 27.87
CA ASP A 261 9.93 -12.35 29.29
C ASP A 261 11.44 -12.58 29.58
N ARG A 262 12.31 -12.44 28.56
CA ARG A 262 13.77 -12.52 28.69
C ARG A 262 14.39 -11.12 28.81
N ASP A 263 15.60 -11.06 29.35
CA ASP A 263 16.35 -9.82 29.43
C ASP A 263 16.97 -9.44 28.07
N LEU A 264 16.28 -8.57 27.32
CA LEU A 264 16.79 -8.03 26.05
C LEU A 264 17.90 -6.98 26.24
N THR A 265 18.25 -6.60 27.47
CA THR A 265 19.43 -5.75 27.71
C THR A 265 20.75 -6.52 27.59
N ASP A 266 20.69 -7.86 27.64
CA ASP A 266 21.80 -8.72 27.30
C ASP A 266 21.97 -8.76 25.75
N ASP A 267 23.18 -8.39 25.29
CA ASP A 267 23.46 -8.27 23.85
C ASP A 267 23.34 -9.59 23.08
N SER A 268 23.64 -10.74 23.71
CA SER A 268 23.49 -12.05 23.07
C SER A 268 22.01 -12.40 22.88
N THR A 269 21.19 -12.19 23.91
CA THR A 269 19.73 -12.40 23.84
C THR A 269 19.08 -11.46 22.84
N PHE A 270 19.54 -10.21 22.81
CA PHE A 270 19.04 -9.23 21.84
C PHE A 270 19.41 -9.59 20.41
N ALA A 271 20.66 -10.06 20.17
CA ALA A 271 21.08 -10.52 18.84
C ALA A 271 20.26 -11.73 18.34
N GLU A 272 19.95 -12.69 19.24
CA GLU A 272 19.04 -13.80 18.91
C GLU A 272 17.64 -13.29 18.54
N TYR A 273 17.11 -12.34 19.28
CA TYR A 273 15.80 -11.72 18.99
C TYR A 273 15.79 -11.02 17.64
N CYS A 274 16.82 -10.24 17.29
CA CYS A 274 16.98 -9.58 15.98
C CYS A 274 17.08 -10.57 14.82
N GLY A 275 17.49 -11.81 15.08
CA GLY A 275 17.46 -12.89 14.07
C GLY A 275 16.05 -13.43 13.78
N LEU A 276 15.08 -13.15 14.65
CA LEU A 276 13.70 -13.62 14.53
C LEU A 276 12.73 -12.54 14.02
N VAL A 277 13.03 -11.26 14.27
CA VAL A 277 12.15 -10.14 13.94
C VAL A 277 12.92 -9.02 13.24
N ASP A 278 12.27 -8.39 12.29
CA ASP A 278 12.76 -7.17 11.67
C ASP A 278 12.52 -5.98 12.60
N ILE A 279 13.59 -5.54 13.25
CA ILE A 279 13.54 -4.46 14.24
C ILE A 279 13.16 -3.12 13.62
N ASP A 280 13.57 -2.85 12.38
CA ASP A 280 13.24 -1.60 11.69
C ASP A 280 11.76 -1.54 11.35
N ASN A 281 11.21 -2.63 10.82
CA ASN A 281 9.78 -2.76 10.59
C ASN A 281 8.97 -2.62 11.89
N LEU A 282 9.40 -3.31 12.96
CA LEU A 282 8.72 -3.28 14.24
C LEU A 282 8.72 -1.88 14.88
N MET A 283 9.85 -1.15 14.83
CA MET A 283 9.93 0.21 15.38
C MET A 283 9.07 1.20 14.58
N GLN A 284 9.05 1.10 13.26
CA GLN A 284 8.16 1.90 12.41
C GLN A 284 6.70 1.62 12.75
N TYR A 285 6.33 0.35 12.88
CA TYR A 285 4.98 -0.08 13.25
C TYR A 285 4.56 0.52 14.60
N TYR A 286 5.40 0.42 15.63
CA TYR A 286 5.10 1.03 16.93
C TYR A 286 4.99 2.55 16.88
N CYS A 287 5.88 3.22 16.16
CA CYS A 287 5.82 4.68 16.03
C CYS A 287 4.51 5.14 15.39
N MET A 288 4.03 4.46 14.34
CA MET A 288 2.76 4.78 13.71
C MET A 288 1.59 4.57 14.67
N GLN A 289 1.49 3.41 15.32
CA GLN A 289 0.42 3.10 16.26
C GLN A 289 0.38 4.07 17.45
N VAL A 290 1.54 4.43 17.99
CA VAL A 290 1.67 5.42 19.06
C VAL A 290 1.27 6.81 18.58
N PHE A 291 1.69 7.21 17.38
CA PHE A 291 1.38 8.53 16.83
C PHE A 291 -0.13 8.71 16.64
N ILE A 292 -0.80 7.78 15.96
CA ILE A 292 -2.24 7.87 15.69
C ILE A 292 -3.11 7.65 16.93
N ALA A 293 -2.51 7.22 18.06
CA ALA A 293 -3.19 6.87 19.30
C ALA A 293 -4.29 5.80 19.12
N ASN A 294 -3.95 4.72 18.43
CA ASN A 294 -4.87 3.61 18.22
C ASN A 294 -5.22 2.95 19.56
N LYS A 295 -6.52 2.88 19.90
CA LYS A 295 -7.02 2.39 21.19
C LYS A 295 -7.42 0.92 21.15
N ASP A 296 -7.68 0.38 20.00
CA ASP A 296 -8.00 -1.04 19.85
C ASP A 296 -6.72 -1.90 19.80
N TRP A 297 -5.62 -1.28 19.41
CA TRP A 297 -4.29 -1.87 19.42
C TRP A 297 -3.58 -1.56 20.78
N PRO A 298 -2.80 -2.48 21.35
CA PRO A 298 -2.39 -3.78 20.85
C PRO A 298 -3.24 -4.97 21.33
N GLY A 299 -4.39 -4.75 21.94
CA GLY A 299 -5.28 -5.81 22.41
C GLY A 299 -5.90 -6.59 21.26
N ASN A 300 -6.17 -5.90 20.15
CA ASN A 300 -6.69 -6.41 18.89
C ASN A 300 -5.89 -5.84 17.72
N ASN A 301 -6.30 -6.23 16.50
CA ASN A 301 -5.91 -5.57 15.26
C ASN A 301 -4.40 -5.55 15.03
N TYR A 302 -3.71 -6.66 15.33
CA TYR A 302 -2.35 -6.84 14.84
C TYR A 302 -2.20 -8.14 14.05
N LYS A 303 -1.36 -8.07 13.04
CA LYS A 303 -0.96 -9.18 12.21
C LYS A 303 0.55 -9.15 12.03
N ALA A 304 1.13 -10.35 11.98
CA ALA A 304 2.53 -10.52 11.61
C ALA A 304 2.64 -11.62 10.56
N PHE A 305 3.59 -11.46 9.65
CA PHE A 305 3.86 -12.49 8.65
C PHE A 305 5.33 -12.91 8.69
N ARG A 306 5.57 -14.09 8.17
CA ARG A 306 6.89 -14.68 8.00
C ARG A 306 6.94 -15.49 6.71
N TYR A 307 8.07 -15.42 6.00
CA TYR A 307 8.38 -16.29 4.88
C TYR A 307 9.19 -17.50 5.35
N TYR A 308 8.87 -18.68 4.85
CA TYR A 308 9.57 -19.91 5.15
C TYR A 308 10.21 -20.45 3.86
N PRO A 309 11.44 -20.03 3.53
CA PRO A 309 12.08 -20.42 2.28
C PRO A 309 12.23 -21.94 2.18
N SER A 310 11.99 -22.47 1.00
CA SER A 310 12.24 -23.88 0.69
C SER A 310 13.76 -24.16 0.62
N GLU A 311 14.18 -25.40 0.83
CA GLU A 311 15.60 -25.74 0.74
C GLU A 311 16.15 -25.46 -0.66
N GLY A 312 17.19 -24.62 -0.72
CA GLY A 312 17.83 -24.20 -1.97
C GLY A 312 17.10 -23.12 -2.75
N GLU A 313 16.05 -22.52 -2.21
CA GLU A 313 15.36 -21.37 -2.79
C GLU A 313 16.28 -20.14 -2.79
N GLU A 314 16.31 -19.41 -3.90
CA GLU A 314 17.01 -18.15 -4.00
C GLU A 314 16.17 -17.04 -3.34
N ILE A 315 16.75 -16.34 -2.38
CA ILE A 315 16.12 -15.20 -1.72
C ILE A 315 16.36 -13.95 -2.58
N THR A 316 15.29 -13.39 -3.09
CA THR A 316 15.30 -12.22 -3.99
C THR A 316 14.84 -10.94 -3.31
N SER A 317 14.31 -11.03 -2.08
CA SER A 317 13.78 -9.90 -1.33
C SER A 317 14.10 -10.03 0.16
N GLU A 318 14.38 -8.91 0.84
CA GLU A 318 14.53 -8.89 2.30
C GLU A 318 13.31 -9.45 3.06
N PHE A 319 12.12 -9.40 2.43
CA PHE A 319 10.89 -9.93 3.03
C PHE A 319 10.82 -11.47 3.02
N GLN A 320 11.77 -12.16 2.39
CA GLN A 320 11.88 -13.61 2.33
C GLN A 320 12.96 -14.17 3.27
N ASP A 321 13.55 -13.34 4.12
CA ASP A 321 14.70 -13.70 4.98
C ASP A 321 14.34 -14.53 6.22
N GLY A 322 13.07 -14.84 6.42
CA GLY A 322 12.59 -15.66 7.52
C GLY A 322 12.37 -14.92 8.84
N ARG A 323 12.46 -13.59 8.86
CA ARG A 323 12.13 -12.77 10.02
C ARG A 323 10.65 -12.40 10.05
N TRP A 324 10.11 -12.23 11.27
CA TRP A 324 8.76 -11.70 11.45
C TRP A 324 8.69 -10.21 11.11
N ARG A 325 7.62 -9.82 10.39
CA ARG A 325 7.28 -8.43 10.09
C ARG A 325 5.81 -8.16 10.38
N PHE A 326 5.50 -6.95 10.78
CA PHE A 326 4.15 -6.54 11.17
C PHE A 326 3.42 -5.88 10.01
N MET A 327 2.10 -6.12 9.95
CA MET A 327 1.21 -5.61 8.92
C MET A 327 0.34 -4.51 9.53
N PHE A 328 0.27 -3.36 8.86
CA PHE A 328 -0.51 -2.24 9.36
C PHE A 328 -1.94 -2.32 8.83
N PHE A 329 -2.92 -2.51 9.71
CA PHE A 329 -4.32 -2.63 9.31
C PHE A 329 -5.26 -2.25 10.45
N ASP A 330 -6.54 -1.96 10.08
CA ASP A 330 -7.66 -1.73 11.01
C ASP A 330 -7.36 -0.64 12.05
N ALA A 331 -6.92 0.51 11.55
CA ALA A 331 -6.50 1.65 12.37
C ALA A 331 -7.60 2.69 12.57
N GLU A 332 -8.86 2.31 12.44
CA GLU A 332 -10.00 3.23 12.54
C GLU A 332 -10.24 3.75 13.96
N TYR A 333 -9.90 2.97 15.01
CA TYR A 333 -10.06 3.39 16.41
C TYR A 333 -8.87 4.25 16.86
N ALA A 334 -8.55 5.24 16.03
CA ALA A 334 -7.47 6.20 16.22
C ALA A 334 -7.98 7.64 15.99
N TRP A 335 -7.10 8.62 15.94
CA TRP A 335 -7.40 10.01 15.57
C TRP A 335 -8.56 10.63 16.36
N SER A 336 -8.62 10.39 17.66
CA SER A 336 -9.67 10.88 18.56
C SER A 336 -11.08 10.33 18.31
N LEU A 337 -11.23 9.14 17.74
CA LEU A 337 -12.53 8.48 17.67
C LEU A 337 -13.15 8.37 19.07
N TYR A 338 -14.47 8.51 19.18
CA TYR A 338 -15.26 8.54 20.41
C TYR A 338 -14.84 9.63 21.41
N GLY A 339 -14.24 10.74 20.93
CA GLY A 339 -13.87 11.88 21.76
C GLY A 339 -12.61 11.67 22.61
N GLU A 340 -11.77 10.71 22.24
CA GLU A 340 -10.45 10.57 22.84
C GLU A 340 -9.66 11.87 22.71
N ARG A 341 -8.88 12.18 23.75
CA ARG A 341 -8.18 13.47 23.79
C ARG A 341 -6.93 13.45 22.91
N PRO A 342 -6.70 14.47 22.07
CA PRO A 342 -5.49 14.57 21.24
C PRO A 342 -4.18 14.53 22.05
N ASN A 343 -4.22 14.89 23.33
CA ASN A 343 -3.07 14.88 24.23
C ASN A 343 -2.87 13.57 25.02
N ALA A 344 -3.55 12.49 24.63
CA ALA A 344 -3.37 11.15 25.21
C ALA A 344 -1.90 10.71 25.18
N ASP A 345 -1.44 10.14 26.29
CA ASP A 345 -0.07 9.62 26.43
C ASP A 345 -0.03 8.12 26.11
N THR A 346 -0.26 7.83 24.84
CA THR A 346 -0.35 6.46 24.31
C THR A 346 0.87 5.61 24.65
N LEU A 347 2.08 6.20 24.55
CA LEU A 347 3.32 5.48 24.87
C LEU A 347 3.35 5.07 26.35
N ARG A 348 3.00 5.96 27.25
CA ARG A 348 2.93 5.66 28.69
C ARG A 348 1.85 4.63 28.99
N ASP A 349 0.69 4.73 28.36
CA ASP A 349 -0.43 3.79 28.56
C ASP A 349 0.00 2.37 28.15
N LEU A 350 0.70 2.21 27.03
CA LEU A 350 1.27 0.94 26.60
C LEU A 350 2.30 0.39 27.62
N LEU A 351 3.20 1.23 28.09
CA LEU A 351 4.27 0.82 29.00
C LEU A 351 3.79 0.62 30.44
N SER A 352 2.64 1.16 30.83
CA SER A 352 2.07 0.99 32.18
C SER A 352 1.43 -0.36 32.43
N GLY A 353 1.26 -1.17 31.37
CA GLY A 353 0.59 -2.46 31.43
C GLY A 353 -0.92 -2.40 31.56
N THR A 354 -1.54 -1.23 31.41
CA THR A 354 -3.01 -1.08 31.48
C THR A 354 -3.70 -1.84 30.36
N HIS A 355 -3.02 -2.05 29.24
CA HIS A 355 -3.43 -2.88 28.09
C HIS A 355 -2.33 -3.88 27.78
N MET A 356 -2.08 -4.82 28.71
CA MET A 356 -1.04 -5.82 28.55
C MET A 356 -1.39 -6.80 27.44
N SER A 357 -0.72 -6.64 26.32
CA SER A 357 -0.62 -7.63 25.27
C SER A 357 0.84 -8.04 25.09
N GLY A 358 1.09 -8.99 24.20
CA GLY A 358 2.45 -9.36 23.86
C GLY A 358 3.25 -8.26 23.23
N GLU A 359 2.61 -7.48 22.41
CA GLU A 359 3.23 -6.36 21.70
C GLU A 359 3.60 -5.22 22.66
N SER A 360 2.80 -4.97 23.70
CA SER A 360 3.18 -4.07 24.78
C SER A 360 4.43 -4.57 25.51
N LYS A 361 4.51 -5.87 25.81
CA LYS A 361 5.70 -6.49 26.43
C LYS A 361 6.94 -6.37 25.55
N ALA A 362 6.79 -6.57 24.24
CA ALA A 362 7.87 -6.38 23.29
C ALA A 362 8.44 -4.96 23.32
N LEU A 363 7.56 -3.96 23.29
CA LEU A 363 7.97 -2.56 23.34
C LEU A 363 8.64 -2.23 24.67
N ILE A 364 8.11 -2.73 25.82
CA ILE A 364 8.72 -2.56 27.15
C ILE A 364 10.13 -3.16 27.16
N ALA A 365 10.29 -4.39 26.70
CA ALA A 365 11.58 -5.09 26.68
C ALA A 365 12.60 -4.37 25.78
N LEU A 366 12.20 -3.89 24.62
CA LEU A 366 13.05 -3.15 23.70
C LEU A 366 13.44 -1.78 24.27
N LEU A 367 12.51 -1.01 24.79
CA LEU A 367 12.80 0.32 25.36
C LEU A 367 13.53 0.29 26.70
N ALA A 368 13.79 -0.89 27.28
CA ALA A 368 14.78 -1.04 28.36
C ALA A 368 16.21 -0.75 27.88
N ARG A 369 16.51 -0.95 26.60
CA ARG A 369 17.80 -0.63 25.96
C ARG A 369 17.87 0.85 25.56
N GLU A 370 19.05 1.46 25.73
CA GLU A 370 19.26 2.87 25.32
C GLU A 370 19.28 3.01 23.78
N ASP A 371 19.93 2.10 23.07
CA ASP A 371 19.98 2.08 21.62
C ASP A 371 18.58 1.94 20.98
N MET A 372 17.68 1.19 21.60
CA MET A 372 16.30 1.05 21.13
C MET A 372 15.45 2.30 21.45
N ARG A 373 15.71 3.00 22.53
CA ARG A 373 15.11 4.34 22.80
C ARG A 373 15.56 5.36 21.76
N GLU A 374 16.86 5.35 21.42
CA GLU A 374 17.41 6.20 20.37
C GLU A 374 16.75 5.89 19.01
N LYS A 375 16.68 4.61 18.65
CA LYS A 375 16.01 4.14 17.43
C LYS A 375 14.53 4.55 17.37
N PHE A 376 13.77 4.33 18.43
CA PHE A 376 12.37 4.72 18.51
C PHE A 376 12.20 6.24 18.33
N ALA A 377 13.02 7.04 19.01
CA ALA A 377 12.97 8.51 18.92
C ALA A 377 13.36 9.00 17.51
N ALA A 378 14.39 8.42 16.92
CA ALA A 378 14.81 8.75 15.55
C ALA A 378 13.75 8.36 14.50
N THR A 379 13.14 7.18 14.64
CA THR A 379 12.04 6.73 13.78
C THR A 379 10.81 7.64 13.90
N MET A 380 10.47 8.06 15.12
CA MET A 380 9.38 9.03 15.34
C MET A 380 9.70 10.41 14.72
N SER A 381 10.97 10.83 14.72
CA SER A 381 11.41 12.05 14.05
C SER A 381 11.22 11.96 12.54
N ASP A 382 11.59 10.85 11.92
CA ASP A 382 11.41 10.64 10.48
C ASP A 382 9.94 10.62 10.09
N LEU A 383 9.13 9.88 10.85
CA LEU A 383 7.68 9.78 10.66
C LEU A 383 7.04 11.17 10.61
N THR A 384 7.37 12.01 11.59
CA THR A 384 6.76 13.34 11.76
C THR A 384 7.40 14.43 10.92
N ALA A 385 8.55 14.19 10.33
CA ALA A 385 9.18 15.10 9.38
C ALA A 385 8.66 14.95 7.94
N ASN A 386 7.91 13.89 7.67
CA ASN A 386 7.43 13.53 6.34
C ASN A 386 5.90 13.23 6.39
N ALA A 387 5.52 11.99 6.19
CA ALA A 387 4.13 11.58 5.98
C ALA A 387 3.18 11.95 7.14
N PHE A 388 3.67 11.98 8.38
CA PHE A 388 2.87 12.39 9.54
C PHE A 388 3.14 13.84 9.99
N GLU A 389 3.65 14.67 9.07
CA GLU A 389 3.69 16.12 9.26
C GLU A 389 2.25 16.68 9.18
N LYS A 390 1.97 17.68 10.01
CA LYS A 390 0.62 18.22 10.16
C LYS A 390 -0.07 18.58 8.84
N ASN A 391 0.63 19.34 7.96
CA ASN A 391 -0.02 19.82 6.74
C ASN A 391 -0.28 18.65 5.78
N HIS A 392 0.64 17.68 5.71
CA HIS A 392 0.44 16.49 4.90
C HIS A 392 -0.75 15.64 5.41
N ILE A 393 -0.90 15.49 6.73
CA ILE A 393 -2.08 14.84 7.32
C ILE A 393 -3.37 15.56 6.90
N LEU A 394 -3.39 16.91 6.95
CA LEU A 394 -4.57 17.69 6.62
C LEU A 394 -4.90 17.63 5.13
N GLU A 395 -3.90 17.69 4.27
CA GLU A 395 -4.05 17.55 2.80
C GLU A 395 -4.61 16.17 2.46
N THR A 396 -4.02 15.09 3.00
CA THR A 396 -4.49 13.71 2.79
C THR A 396 -5.91 13.50 3.31
N LEU A 397 -6.25 14.07 4.47
CA LEU A 397 -7.61 14.03 5.00
C LEU A 397 -8.60 14.69 4.04
N ASP A 398 -8.24 15.87 3.52
CA ASP A 398 -9.12 16.63 2.60
C ASP A 398 -9.30 15.88 1.27
N GLU A 399 -8.26 15.26 0.74
CA GLU A 399 -8.32 14.41 -0.46
C GLU A 399 -9.26 13.21 -0.26
N LEU A 400 -9.09 12.45 0.82
CA LEU A 400 -9.95 11.30 1.12
C LEU A 400 -11.42 11.70 1.34
N CYS A 401 -11.66 12.81 2.03
CA CYS A 401 -12.99 13.36 2.16
C CYS A 401 -13.61 13.75 0.81
N ALA A 402 -12.84 14.41 -0.06
CA ALA A 402 -13.30 14.79 -1.38
C ALA A 402 -13.65 13.58 -2.25
N MET A 403 -12.88 12.48 -2.15
CA MET A 403 -13.15 11.23 -2.87
C MET A 403 -14.43 10.52 -2.39
N SER A 404 -14.80 10.67 -1.13
CA SER A 404 -15.87 9.85 -0.49
C SER A 404 -17.17 10.59 -0.23
N ASP A 405 -17.16 11.91 -0.12
CA ASP A 405 -18.27 12.72 0.39
C ASP A 405 -19.57 12.56 -0.38
N SER A 406 -19.50 12.55 -1.69
CA SER A 406 -20.68 12.42 -2.54
C SER A 406 -21.45 11.14 -2.21
N GLU A 407 -20.77 10.01 -2.19
CA GLU A 407 -21.41 8.72 -1.98
C GLU A 407 -21.72 8.45 -0.51
N GLN A 408 -20.87 8.89 0.40
CA GLN A 408 -21.10 8.78 1.84
C GLN A 408 -22.36 9.58 2.27
N PHE A 409 -22.52 10.80 1.76
CA PHE A 409 -23.70 11.60 2.04
C PHE A 409 -24.95 11.10 1.31
N TYR A 410 -24.80 10.50 0.14
CA TYR A 410 -25.92 9.82 -0.50
C TYR A 410 -26.41 8.62 0.34
N ALA A 411 -25.53 7.81 0.88
CA ALA A 411 -25.87 6.72 1.78
C ALA A 411 -26.58 7.22 3.05
N LEU A 412 -26.10 8.33 3.62
CA LEU A 412 -26.74 9.02 4.74
C LEU A 412 -28.16 9.47 4.39
N ASP A 413 -28.35 10.15 3.25
CA ASP A 413 -29.65 10.65 2.80
C ASP A 413 -30.64 9.50 2.47
N LYS A 414 -30.14 8.30 2.16
CA LYS A 414 -30.94 7.07 1.99
C LYS A 414 -31.23 6.33 3.30
N GLY A 415 -30.71 6.79 4.43
CA GLY A 415 -30.93 6.16 5.73
C GLY A 415 -30.22 4.81 5.90
N ILE A 416 -29.11 4.60 5.16
CA ILE A 416 -28.28 3.38 5.27
C ILE A 416 -27.41 3.38 6.53
N THR A 417 -27.19 4.54 7.13
CA THR A 417 -26.47 4.73 8.40
C THR A 417 -27.42 4.70 9.60
N SER A 418 -26.91 4.75 10.82
CA SER A 418 -27.74 4.85 12.02
C SER A 418 -28.50 6.19 12.09
N GLU A 419 -29.58 6.22 12.87
CA GLU A 419 -30.46 7.40 13.00
C GLU A 419 -29.77 8.65 13.61
N TRP A 420 -28.64 8.46 14.31
CA TRP A 420 -27.89 9.56 14.92
C TRP A 420 -26.73 10.07 14.05
N ALA A 421 -26.39 9.36 12.98
CA ALA A 421 -25.42 9.85 11.99
C ALA A 421 -26.04 11.00 11.18
N ASN A 422 -25.30 12.08 11.02
CA ASN A 422 -25.70 13.24 10.22
C ASN A 422 -24.49 14.03 9.76
N ARG A 423 -24.68 15.00 8.85
CA ARG A 423 -23.59 15.81 8.28
C ARG A 423 -22.80 16.57 9.35
N GLU A 424 -23.42 16.98 10.44
CA GLU A 424 -22.73 17.65 11.55
C GLU A 424 -21.82 16.68 12.32
N THR A 425 -22.26 15.44 12.52
CA THR A 425 -21.44 14.38 13.15
C THR A 425 -20.17 14.14 12.32
N PHE A 426 -20.29 14.02 10.98
CA PHE A 426 -19.15 13.88 10.08
C PHE A 426 -18.21 15.10 10.17
N ALA A 427 -18.74 16.31 10.07
CA ALA A 427 -17.95 17.54 10.15
C ALA A 427 -17.20 17.67 11.49
N ASN A 428 -17.87 17.39 12.60
CA ASN A 428 -17.28 17.44 13.94
C ASN A 428 -16.18 16.37 14.11
N SER A 429 -16.41 15.15 13.61
CA SER A 429 -15.43 14.08 13.67
C SER A 429 -14.17 14.36 12.85
N ARG A 430 -14.32 14.95 11.67
CA ARG A 430 -13.21 15.39 10.82
C ARG A 430 -12.48 16.58 11.46
N GLN A 431 -13.19 17.47 12.15
CA GLN A 431 -12.55 18.53 12.93
C GLN A 431 -11.72 17.95 14.09
N GLN A 432 -12.17 16.88 14.76
CA GLN A 432 -11.39 16.19 15.78
C GLN A 432 -10.06 15.64 15.24
N ILE A 433 -10.04 15.11 13.99
CA ILE A 433 -8.79 14.69 13.34
C ILE A 433 -7.87 15.89 13.11
N ARG A 434 -8.40 17.04 12.68
CA ARG A 434 -7.61 18.27 12.48
C ARG A 434 -7.03 18.78 13.79
N ASP A 435 -7.84 18.82 14.85
CA ASP A 435 -7.41 19.23 16.18
C ASP A 435 -6.36 18.27 16.75
N PHE A 436 -6.48 16.97 16.43
CA PHE A 436 -5.48 15.97 16.78
C PHE A 436 -4.16 16.24 16.08
N ALA A 437 -4.18 16.41 14.76
CA ALA A 437 -3.00 16.69 13.95
C ALA A 437 -2.27 17.98 14.41
N ASP A 438 -3.03 18.98 14.84
CA ASP A 438 -2.49 20.30 15.25
C ASP A 438 -1.51 20.19 16.44
N ILE A 439 -1.74 19.30 17.37
CA ILE A 439 -0.91 19.19 18.59
C ILE A 439 -0.15 17.87 18.72
N ARG A 440 -0.47 16.86 17.89
CA ARG A 440 -0.02 15.49 18.14
C ARG A 440 1.48 15.33 18.13
N GLN A 441 2.17 15.90 17.17
CA GLN A 441 3.64 15.86 17.12
C GLN A 441 4.25 16.38 18.44
N TYR A 442 3.82 17.56 18.90
CA TYR A 442 4.29 18.12 20.15
C TYR A 442 4.01 17.19 21.35
N VAL A 443 2.82 16.61 21.41
CA VAL A 443 2.41 15.71 22.50
C VAL A 443 3.28 14.46 22.55
N VAL A 444 3.50 13.81 21.42
CA VAL A 444 4.28 12.57 21.33
C VAL A 444 5.72 12.83 21.80
N PHE A 445 6.39 13.86 21.26
CA PHE A 445 7.77 14.16 21.65
C PHE A 445 7.88 14.59 23.12
N ARG A 446 6.98 15.42 23.62
CA ARG A 446 6.95 15.82 25.04
C ARG A 446 6.84 14.61 25.95
N ASN A 447 5.92 13.68 25.64
CA ASN A 447 5.67 12.51 26.46
C ASN A 447 6.84 11.52 26.38
N MET A 448 7.38 11.30 25.19
CA MET A 448 8.54 10.44 24.94
C MET A 448 9.79 10.95 25.69
N TYR A 449 10.13 12.22 25.57
CA TYR A 449 11.30 12.77 26.26
C TYR A 449 11.14 12.74 27.78
N LYS A 450 9.92 12.99 28.29
CA LYS A 450 9.63 12.84 29.71
C LYS A 450 9.80 11.39 30.18
N LEU A 451 9.35 10.42 29.38
CA LEU A 451 9.45 9.00 29.70
C LEU A 451 10.91 8.52 29.68
N PHE A 452 11.71 8.97 28.71
CA PHE A 452 13.11 8.61 28.56
C PHE A 452 14.04 9.42 29.47
N GLU A 453 13.50 10.40 30.22
CA GLU A 453 14.28 11.35 31.02
C GLU A 453 15.29 12.14 30.18
N TRP A 454 14.90 12.49 28.94
CA TRP A 454 15.73 13.24 28.01
C TRP A 454 15.35 14.72 28.00
N GLU A 455 16.35 15.57 27.86
CA GLU A 455 16.14 16.97 27.56
C GLU A 455 15.76 17.18 26.09
N LYS A 456 14.99 18.24 25.80
CA LYS A 456 14.68 18.64 24.45
C LYS A 456 15.85 19.39 23.82
N ASN A 457 16.97 18.70 23.63
CA ASN A 457 18.12 19.18 22.88
C ASN A 457 18.15 18.46 21.55
N THR A 458 18.09 19.20 20.44
CA THR A 458 17.93 18.63 19.09
C THR A 458 18.99 19.18 18.13
N TYR A 459 19.23 18.43 17.05
CA TYR A 459 19.97 18.87 15.88
C TYR A 459 19.18 18.53 14.63
N THR A 460 19.32 19.34 13.60
CA THR A 460 18.67 19.12 12.30
C THR A 460 19.63 18.48 11.32
N VAL A 461 19.12 17.57 10.51
CA VAL A 461 19.83 16.98 9.37
C VAL A 461 19.10 17.34 8.09
N SER A 462 19.84 17.75 7.08
CA SER A 462 19.35 17.94 5.71
C SER A 462 20.30 17.24 4.76
N VAL A 463 19.80 16.31 3.98
CA VAL A 463 20.58 15.47 3.05
C VAL A 463 20.10 15.71 1.63
N THR A 464 21.01 16.08 0.75
CA THR A 464 20.76 16.16 -0.69
C THR A 464 21.24 14.89 -1.36
N GLY A 465 20.32 14.14 -1.95
CA GLY A 465 20.60 12.94 -2.74
C GLY A 465 21.19 13.25 -4.11
N ALA A 466 21.67 12.25 -4.79
CA ALA A 466 22.27 12.33 -6.13
C ALA A 466 21.65 11.32 -7.11
N GLY A 467 21.76 11.58 -8.42
CA GLY A 467 21.33 10.62 -9.44
C GLY A 467 22.10 9.32 -9.35
N GLY A 468 21.47 8.20 -9.73
CA GLY A 468 22.08 6.87 -9.67
C GLY A 468 22.25 6.32 -8.25
N ALA A 469 21.50 6.80 -7.27
CA ALA A 469 21.56 6.31 -5.90
C ALA A 469 20.20 6.39 -5.18
N VAL A 470 19.96 5.46 -4.25
CA VAL A 470 19.00 5.63 -3.17
C VAL A 470 19.74 6.19 -1.96
N THR A 471 19.27 7.34 -1.50
CA THR A 471 19.74 7.96 -0.25
C THR A 471 18.81 7.55 0.88
N THR A 472 19.37 7.00 1.96
CA THR A 472 18.62 6.65 3.17
C THR A 472 19.14 7.47 4.34
N LEU A 473 18.26 8.24 4.98
CA LEU A 473 18.49 8.91 6.25
C LEU A 473 17.64 8.22 7.31
N ASN A 474 18.26 7.40 8.13
CA ASN A 474 17.62 6.51 9.09
C ASN A 474 16.53 5.63 8.43
N THR A 475 15.23 5.99 8.52
CA THR A 475 14.14 5.25 7.89
C THR A 475 13.61 5.91 6.60
N GLN A 476 13.94 7.16 6.36
CA GLN A 476 13.52 7.89 5.17
C GLN A 476 14.36 7.48 3.96
N LYS A 477 13.72 7.18 2.83
CA LYS A 477 14.39 6.82 1.57
C LYS A 477 14.05 7.81 0.46
N LYS A 478 15.03 8.14 -0.37
CA LYS A 478 14.85 8.99 -1.54
C LYS A 478 15.62 8.44 -2.72
N ASN A 479 14.92 8.14 -3.80
CA ASN A 479 15.52 7.76 -5.06
C ASN A 479 16.00 9.01 -5.81
N GLY A 480 17.25 8.96 -6.30
CA GLY A 480 17.81 10.02 -7.10
C GLY A 480 18.00 11.35 -6.37
N ARG A 481 17.79 12.44 -7.11
CA ARG A 481 17.94 13.78 -6.57
C ARG A 481 16.74 14.17 -5.72
N GLY A 482 17.00 14.86 -4.61
CA GLY A 482 15.99 15.34 -3.69
C GLY A 482 16.56 15.61 -2.32
N ILE A 483 15.73 16.06 -1.42
CA ILE A 483 16.14 16.40 -0.05
C ILE A 483 15.39 15.52 0.93
N LEU A 484 16.13 14.94 1.89
CA LEU A 484 15.60 14.34 3.11
C LEU A 484 15.96 15.24 4.27
N SER A 485 15.08 15.40 5.23
CA SER A 485 15.37 16.19 6.42
C SER A 485 14.57 15.70 7.64
N ALA A 486 15.16 15.80 8.81
CA ALA A 486 14.50 15.59 10.09
C ALA A 486 15.22 16.32 11.23
N GLU A 487 14.53 16.48 12.36
CA GLU A 487 15.08 16.97 13.62
C GLU A 487 15.19 15.83 14.61
N TYR A 488 16.41 15.53 15.06
CA TYR A 488 16.68 14.44 15.99
C TYR A 488 17.11 14.95 17.35
N ASN A 489 16.80 14.20 18.41
CA ASN A 489 17.34 14.49 19.73
C ASN A 489 18.86 14.27 19.73
N CYS A 490 19.61 15.10 20.47
CA CYS A 490 21.08 15.00 20.57
C CYS A 490 21.58 13.66 21.15
N LYS A 491 20.70 12.86 21.73
CA LYS A 491 20.99 11.48 22.15
C LYS A 491 21.04 10.52 20.97
N CYS A 492 20.31 10.79 19.89
CA CYS A 492 20.21 9.87 18.75
C CYS A 492 21.45 9.94 17.86
N THR A 493 21.92 8.77 17.47
CA THR A 493 22.80 8.55 16.33
C THR A 493 21.98 7.95 15.20
N VAL A 494 22.09 8.49 14.00
CA VAL A 494 21.27 8.07 12.87
C VAL A 494 22.11 7.66 11.66
N PRO A 495 21.85 6.52 11.02
CA PRO A 495 22.57 6.09 9.83
C PRO A 495 22.20 6.96 8.62
N LEU A 496 23.21 7.32 7.84
CA LEU A 496 23.11 7.89 6.51
C LEU A 496 23.73 6.93 5.53
N LYS A 497 22.99 6.46 4.52
CA LYS A 497 23.43 5.45 3.56
C LYS A 497 23.19 5.89 2.12
N ALA A 498 24.06 5.42 1.21
CA ALA A 498 23.86 5.52 -0.23
C ALA A 498 23.97 4.12 -0.84
N GLU A 499 22.90 3.66 -1.45
CA GLU A 499 22.86 2.46 -2.28
C GLU A 499 22.99 2.90 -3.74
N ILE A 500 24.02 2.40 -4.43
CA ILE A 500 24.39 2.88 -5.76
C ILE A 500 23.85 1.93 -6.82
N ALA A 501 23.18 2.49 -7.80
CA ALA A 501 22.63 1.75 -8.93
C ALA A 501 23.74 1.24 -9.86
N ASP A 502 23.45 0.18 -10.61
CA ASP A 502 24.34 -0.36 -11.63
C ASP A 502 24.74 0.72 -12.66
N GLY A 503 26.00 0.73 -13.02
CA GLY A 503 26.56 1.74 -13.91
C GLY A 503 26.92 3.08 -13.26
N TRP A 504 26.74 3.20 -11.95
CA TRP A 504 27.15 4.36 -11.17
C TRP A 504 28.23 4.00 -10.14
N GLU A 505 28.93 5.01 -9.64
CA GLU A 505 29.93 4.86 -8.58
C GLU A 505 29.67 5.89 -7.47
N PHE A 506 29.81 5.46 -6.22
CA PHE A 506 29.89 6.35 -5.09
C PHE A 506 31.18 7.16 -5.17
N VAL A 507 31.09 8.47 -4.99
CA VAL A 507 32.25 9.34 -4.95
C VAL A 507 32.53 9.77 -3.51
N SER A 508 31.57 10.37 -2.85
CA SER A 508 31.74 10.83 -1.46
C SER A 508 30.42 11.32 -0.86
N TRP A 509 30.38 11.35 0.45
CA TRP A 509 29.55 12.29 1.18
C TRP A 509 30.35 13.56 1.47
N GLU A 510 29.71 14.73 1.33
CA GLU A 510 30.20 15.99 1.85
C GLU A 510 29.28 16.39 3.02
N ILE A 511 29.78 16.37 4.26
CA ILE A 511 29.01 16.64 5.48
C ILE A 511 29.63 17.82 6.20
N ASN A 512 28.93 18.96 6.26
CA ASN A 512 29.42 20.21 6.84
C ASN A 512 30.83 20.60 6.34
N GLY A 513 31.10 20.38 5.05
CA GLY A 513 32.39 20.67 4.40
C GLY A 513 33.49 19.63 4.65
N VAL A 514 33.19 18.53 5.33
CA VAL A 514 34.10 17.39 5.50
C VAL A 514 33.71 16.29 4.52
N THR A 515 34.69 15.72 3.82
CA THR A 515 34.47 14.63 2.86
C THR A 515 34.63 13.28 3.53
N TYR A 516 33.67 12.38 3.26
CA TYR A 516 33.68 10.96 3.67
C TYR A 516 33.66 10.09 2.43
N ASP A 517 34.50 9.07 2.41
CA ASP A 517 34.73 8.15 1.28
C ASP A 517 34.02 6.79 1.45
N THR A 518 33.14 6.68 2.44
CA THR A 518 32.30 5.50 2.71
C THR A 518 30.85 5.79 2.38
N PRO A 519 30.10 4.86 1.76
CA PRO A 519 28.69 5.04 1.44
C PRO A 519 27.79 5.05 2.67
N GLU A 520 28.29 4.64 3.83
CA GLU A 520 27.59 4.66 5.11
C GLU A 520 28.32 5.54 6.13
N VAL A 521 27.57 6.40 6.83
CA VAL A 521 28.07 7.32 7.86
C VAL A 521 27.06 7.41 8.99
N GLU A 522 27.52 7.32 10.23
CA GLU A 522 26.70 7.55 11.43
C GLU A 522 26.70 9.03 11.78
N LEU A 523 25.54 9.68 11.68
CA LEU A 523 25.35 11.09 12.02
C LEU A 523 24.97 11.24 13.49
N ASN A 524 25.56 12.21 14.19
CA ASN A 524 25.24 12.50 15.58
C ASN A 524 25.42 14.00 15.89
N ALA A 525 24.93 14.43 17.05
CA ALA A 525 24.95 15.83 17.45
C ALA A 525 26.35 16.49 17.46
N ARG A 526 27.44 15.72 17.59
CA ARG A 526 28.81 16.26 17.59
C ARG A 526 29.23 16.72 16.20
N MET A 527 28.62 16.17 15.14
CA MET A 527 28.86 16.57 13.76
C MET A 527 28.10 17.84 13.38
N ALA A 528 27.09 18.23 14.16
CA ALA A 528 26.35 19.46 13.92
C ALA A 528 27.25 20.69 14.15
N GLY A 529 27.10 21.69 13.29
CA GLY A 529 27.79 22.95 13.47
C GLY A 529 27.33 23.73 14.69
N ALA A 530 27.87 24.92 14.91
CA ALA A 530 27.49 25.79 16.03
C ALA A 530 26.00 26.20 15.99
N ASP A 531 25.36 26.11 14.85
CA ASP A 531 23.93 26.36 14.61
C ASP A 531 23.04 25.10 14.81
N GLY A 532 23.62 23.98 15.23
CA GLY A 532 22.90 22.72 15.46
C GLY A 532 22.46 22.02 14.19
N ARG A 533 23.16 22.20 13.06
CA ARG A 533 22.77 21.67 11.75
C ARG A 533 23.83 20.75 11.17
N ILE A 534 23.35 19.67 10.53
CA ILE A 534 24.13 18.83 9.64
C ILE A 534 23.57 19.00 8.22
N ILE A 535 24.44 19.42 7.31
CA ILE A 535 24.12 19.51 5.87
C ILE A 535 24.98 18.48 5.17
N ALA A 536 24.36 17.45 4.60
CA ALA A 536 25.01 16.37 3.88
C ALA A 536 24.63 16.44 2.39
N LYS A 537 25.58 16.13 1.54
CA LYS A 537 25.41 16.03 0.10
C LYS A 537 26.06 14.79 -0.42
N LEU A 538 25.30 13.97 -1.14
CA LEU A 538 25.81 12.82 -1.87
C LEU A 538 26.45 13.26 -3.19
N ASN A 539 27.59 12.70 -3.51
CA ASN A 539 28.22 12.83 -4.79
C ASN A 539 28.38 11.45 -5.42
N THR A 540 27.86 11.31 -6.63
CA THR A 540 27.97 10.10 -7.46
C THR A 540 28.51 10.44 -8.83
N LYS A 541 29.04 9.48 -9.54
CA LYS A 541 29.44 9.60 -10.95
C LYS A 541 29.06 8.34 -11.71
N LEU A 542 28.91 8.46 -13.02
CA LEU A 542 28.81 7.28 -13.89
C LEU A 542 30.16 6.53 -13.88
N SER A 543 30.08 5.19 -13.92
CA SER A 543 31.27 4.34 -14.03
C SER A 543 32.01 4.63 -15.34
N GLU A 544 33.35 4.78 -15.31
CA GLU A 544 34.16 5.14 -16.48
C GLU A 544 34.31 4.01 -17.52
N THR A 545 33.64 2.89 -17.36
CA THR A 545 33.67 1.77 -18.28
C THR A 545 32.66 1.91 -19.39
N THR A 546 33.11 2.37 -20.55
CA THR A 546 32.40 2.50 -21.83
C THR A 546 31.34 3.61 -21.88
N ASP A 547 31.31 4.32 -23.03
CA ASP A 547 30.19 5.19 -23.37
C ASP A 547 28.89 4.43 -23.07
N ALA A 548 28.20 4.84 -22.01
CA ALA A 548 26.96 4.19 -21.64
C ALA A 548 25.99 4.33 -22.81
N PRO A 549 25.29 3.25 -23.22
CA PRO A 549 24.36 3.35 -24.30
C PRO A 549 23.24 4.35 -23.94
N LEU A 550 22.59 4.92 -24.95
CA LEU A 550 21.37 5.69 -24.74
C LEU A 550 20.37 4.82 -23.96
N GLN A 551 19.73 5.43 -22.96
CA GLN A 551 18.73 4.76 -22.13
C GLN A 551 17.35 5.03 -22.69
N ILE A 552 16.45 4.06 -22.64
CA ILE A 552 15.02 4.28 -22.85
C ILE A 552 14.51 4.95 -21.56
N LYS A 553 14.17 6.23 -21.62
CA LYS A 553 13.75 6.99 -20.45
C LYS A 553 12.25 6.91 -20.21
N GLU A 554 11.48 6.96 -21.28
CA GLU A 554 10.03 7.06 -21.19
C GLU A 554 9.35 6.39 -22.38
N ILE A 555 8.21 5.76 -22.15
CA ILE A 555 7.37 5.12 -23.17
C ILE A 555 5.93 5.58 -22.97
N SER A 556 5.29 6.04 -24.06
CA SER A 556 3.85 6.27 -24.13
C SER A 556 3.23 5.35 -25.19
N THR A 557 2.16 4.64 -24.85
CA THR A 557 1.40 3.78 -25.75
C THR A 557 0.08 4.42 -26.22
N ALA A 558 -0.10 5.72 -25.99
CA ALA A 558 -1.31 6.45 -26.37
C ALA A 558 -1.61 6.30 -27.88
N LYS A 559 -2.84 5.93 -28.23
CA LYS A 559 -3.25 5.57 -29.61
C LYS A 559 -3.01 6.64 -30.67
N LYS A 560 -2.96 7.93 -30.27
CA LYS A 560 -2.79 9.07 -31.18
C LYS A 560 -1.54 9.90 -30.94
N ALA A 561 -0.77 9.58 -29.90
CA ALA A 561 0.39 10.34 -29.46
C ALA A 561 1.41 9.43 -28.75
N GLY A 562 1.57 8.18 -29.21
CA GLY A 562 2.59 7.27 -28.70
C GLY A 562 3.99 7.76 -28.99
N TYR A 563 4.89 7.64 -28.03
CA TYR A 563 6.28 8.08 -28.19
C TYR A 563 7.25 7.29 -27.31
N ILE A 564 8.54 7.43 -27.60
CA ILE A 564 9.67 6.95 -26.83
C ILE A 564 10.59 8.14 -26.57
N VAL A 565 11.10 8.26 -25.36
CA VAL A 565 12.19 9.19 -25.04
C VAL A 565 13.45 8.40 -24.79
N LEU A 566 14.50 8.66 -25.58
CA LEU A 566 15.87 8.21 -25.30
C LEU A 566 16.61 9.29 -24.53
N TYR A 567 17.36 8.89 -23.52
CA TYR A 567 18.17 9.77 -22.67
C TYR A 567 19.65 9.45 -22.82
N ASN A 568 20.46 10.46 -22.95
CA ASN A 568 21.93 10.35 -22.91
C ASN A 568 22.43 10.50 -21.47
N PRO A 569 22.85 9.42 -20.79
CA PRO A 569 23.37 9.53 -19.43
C PRO A 569 24.79 10.07 -19.35
N ASN A 570 25.46 10.25 -20.49
CA ASN A 570 26.88 10.61 -20.54
C ASN A 570 27.09 12.14 -20.38
N SER A 571 28.27 12.51 -19.91
CA SER A 571 28.71 13.90 -19.85
C SER A 571 29.18 14.46 -21.21
N THR A 572 29.13 13.63 -22.26
CA THR A 572 29.44 13.97 -23.63
C THR A 572 28.25 13.70 -24.55
N GLU A 573 28.25 14.32 -25.72
CA GLU A 573 27.27 14.09 -26.76
C GLU A 573 27.40 12.64 -27.32
N VAL A 574 26.25 11.99 -27.60
CA VAL A 574 26.17 10.65 -28.18
C VAL A 574 25.43 10.70 -29.50
N SER A 575 25.96 10.01 -30.53
CA SER A 575 25.31 9.88 -31.83
C SER A 575 24.37 8.66 -31.85
N THR A 576 23.19 8.80 -32.45
CA THR A 576 22.27 7.68 -32.74
C THR A 576 22.63 6.90 -34.01
N ALA A 577 23.69 7.26 -34.73
CA ALA A 577 24.09 6.56 -35.96
C ALA A 577 24.37 5.08 -35.69
N GLY A 578 23.68 4.20 -36.43
CA GLY A 578 23.82 2.75 -36.30
C GLY A 578 23.09 2.14 -35.10
N LEU A 579 22.20 2.90 -34.45
CA LEU A 579 21.28 2.39 -33.43
C LEU A 579 19.90 2.09 -34.06
N TYR A 580 19.25 1.07 -33.52
CA TYR A 580 17.97 0.56 -33.99
C TYR A 580 16.97 0.45 -32.83
N LEU A 581 15.69 0.66 -33.13
CA LEU A 581 14.59 0.36 -32.21
C LEU A 581 13.67 -0.70 -32.80
N THR A 582 13.20 -1.60 -31.97
CA THR A 582 12.24 -2.63 -32.37
C THR A 582 11.27 -2.99 -31.23
N ASP A 583 10.07 -3.37 -31.58
CA ASP A 583 9.05 -4.01 -30.76
C ASP A 583 8.99 -5.54 -31.02
N LYS A 584 9.98 -6.08 -31.79
CA LYS A 584 10.05 -7.48 -32.18
C LYS A 584 11.44 -8.05 -31.87
N PRO A 585 11.57 -8.86 -30.81
CA PRO A 585 12.84 -9.43 -30.41
C PRO A 585 13.54 -10.26 -31.51
N GLU A 586 12.77 -10.83 -32.42
CA GLU A 586 13.28 -11.60 -33.58
C GLU A 586 13.83 -10.73 -34.71
N LYS A 587 13.69 -9.40 -34.64
CA LYS A 587 14.12 -8.45 -35.66
C LYS A 587 14.75 -7.20 -35.07
N LEU A 588 15.98 -7.29 -34.61
CA LEU A 588 16.70 -6.22 -33.91
C LEU A 588 17.01 -5.00 -34.78
N ASP A 589 17.05 -5.14 -36.10
CA ASP A 589 17.31 -4.10 -37.10
C ASP A 589 16.02 -3.50 -37.73
N ARG A 590 14.89 -3.54 -37.01
CA ARG A 590 13.58 -3.18 -37.58
C ARG A 590 13.49 -1.73 -38.03
N TRP A 591 13.96 -0.79 -37.24
CA TRP A 591 13.95 0.63 -37.55
C TRP A 591 15.26 1.30 -37.12
N GLU A 592 16.04 1.74 -38.13
CA GLU A 592 17.27 2.49 -37.85
C GLU A 592 16.90 3.91 -37.41
N ILE A 593 17.42 4.33 -36.27
CA ILE A 593 17.23 5.70 -35.76
C ILE A 593 18.06 6.62 -36.68
N PRO A 594 17.42 7.61 -37.36
CA PRO A 594 18.16 8.58 -38.14
C PRO A 594 19.27 9.25 -37.30
N ALA A 595 20.45 9.39 -37.87
CA ALA A 595 21.60 9.96 -37.20
C ALA A 595 21.27 11.33 -36.61
N ARG A 596 21.35 11.46 -35.29
CA ARG A 596 21.19 12.67 -34.49
C ARG A 596 22.22 12.69 -33.40
N SER A 597 22.61 13.88 -33.01
CA SER A 597 23.39 14.10 -31.79
C SER A 597 22.44 14.29 -30.62
N VAL A 598 22.63 13.50 -29.57
CA VAL A 598 21.93 13.68 -28.28
C VAL A 598 22.92 14.33 -27.33
N PRO A 599 22.69 15.58 -26.91
CA PRO A 599 23.61 16.32 -26.03
C PRO A 599 23.87 15.58 -24.72
N ALA A 600 24.96 15.92 -24.04
CA ALA A 600 25.23 15.45 -22.69
C ALA A 600 24.02 15.68 -21.77
N TYR A 601 23.54 14.62 -21.13
CA TYR A 601 22.34 14.61 -20.28
C TYR A 601 21.05 15.08 -21.01
N GLY A 602 21.06 15.03 -22.34
CA GLY A 602 19.96 15.44 -23.20
C GLY A 602 19.02 14.27 -23.55
N GLU A 603 17.90 14.63 -24.14
CA GLU A 603 16.81 13.71 -24.50
C GLU A 603 16.53 13.75 -26.01
N LEU A 604 16.04 12.63 -26.54
CA LEU A 604 15.60 12.50 -27.93
C LEU A 604 14.21 11.89 -27.94
N LEU A 605 13.21 12.65 -28.40
CA LEU A 605 11.84 12.21 -28.56
C LEU A 605 11.66 11.51 -29.91
N ILE A 606 11.06 10.32 -29.90
CA ILE A 606 10.74 9.51 -31.07
C ILE A 606 9.25 9.17 -31.04
N VAL A 607 8.51 9.63 -32.04
CA VAL A 607 7.07 9.35 -32.14
C VAL A 607 6.85 7.93 -32.66
N THR A 608 5.89 7.19 -32.10
CA THR A 608 5.56 5.80 -32.45
C THR A 608 4.13 5.62 -32.95
N ASP A 609 3.46 6.71 -33.34
CA ASP A 609 2.14 6.61 -33.93
C ASP A 609 2.21 6.24 -35.40
N ASN A 610 1.29 5.37 -35.86
CA ASN A 610 1.19 4.98 -37.30
C ASN A 610 0.48 6.03 -38.20
N ASN A 611 0.25 7.24 -37.67
CA ASN A 611 -0.38 8.30 -38.46
C ASN A 611 0.63 8.89 -39.46
N LYS A 612 0.51 8.51 -40.72
CA LYS A 612 1.28 9.01 -41.86
C LYS A 612 0.96 10.48 -42.24
N THR A 613 0.48 11.29 -41.33
CA THR A 613 0.37 12.72 -41.52
C THR A 613 1.73 13.34 -41.29
N GLU A 614 2.36 13.79 -42.36
CA GLU A 614 3.51 14.70 -42.35
C GLU A 614 3.19 15.88 -41.38
N SER A 615 3.54 15.74 -40.13
CA SER A 615 3.58 16.86 -39.23
C SER A 615 4.80 17.69 -39.60
N ALA A 616 4.56 18.94 -39.97
CA ALA A 616 5.56 19.92 -40.41
C ALA A 616 6.59 20.33 -39.32
N LEU A 617 6.73 19.58 -38.27
CA LEU A 617 7.71 19.73 -37.22
C LEU A 617 8.64 18.52 -37.24
N HIS A 618 9.84 18.65 -37.67
CA HIS A 618 11.02 17.77 -37.73
C HIS A 618 11.13 16.68 -36.61
N GLN A 619 10.05 15.97 -36.29
CA GLN A 619 10.01 14.91 -35.29
C GLN A 619 10.48 13.60 -35.92
N LEU A 620 11.28 12.82 -35.17
CA LEU A 620 11.62 11.46 -35.53
C LEU A 620 10.39 10.59 -35.36
N GLN A 621 10.08 9.75 -36.39
CA GLN A 621 8.93 8.86 -36.35
C GLN A 621 9.38 7.43 -36.61
N ALA A 622 9.15 6.53 -35.67
CA ALA A 622 9.40 5.11 -35.86
C ALA A 622 8.38 4.49 -36.80
N ASN A 623 8.76 3.37 -37.43
CA ASN A 623 7.88 2.64 -38.36
C ASN A 623 6.96 1.62 -37.67
N PHE A 624 6.77 1.74 -36.36
CA PHE A 624 5.92 0.88 -35.54
C PHE A 624 5.24 1.66 -34.43
N SER A 625 4.22 1.07 -33.83
CA SER A 625 3.59 1.55 -32.59
C SER A 625 3.70 0.48 -31.53
N LEU A 626 3.93 0.91 -30.29
CA LEU A 626 4.06 0.02 -29.13
C LEU A 626 2.69 -0.36 -28.57
N LYS A 627 2.57 -1.60 -28.08
CA LYS A 627 1.37 -2.14 -27.45
C LYS A 627 1.74 -2.89 -26.17
N LYS A 628 0.78 -2.99 -25.27
CA LYS A 628 0.86 -3.85 -24.09
C LYS A 628 1.33 -5.27 -24.46
N GLY A 629 2.26 -5.79 -23.69
CA GLY A 629 2.82 -7.14 -23.84
C GLY A 629 3.92 -7.27 -24.90
N GLU A 630 4.28 -6.18 -25.60
CA GLU A 630 5.46 -6.13 -26.46
C GLU A 630 6.69 -5.75 -25.64
N THR A 631 7.88 -5.96 -26.20
CA THR A 631 9.15 -5.51 -25.60
C THR A 631 9.82 -4.51 -26.50
N LEU A 632 10.09 -3.30 -25.99
CA LEU A 632 10.87 -2.31 -26.71
C LEU A 632 12.36 -2.61 -26.50
N ILE A 633 13.10 -2.76 -27.61
CA ILE A 633 14.52 -3.04 -27.62
C ILE A 633 15.27 -1.95 -28.37
N LEU A 634 16.33 -1.43 -27.76
CA LEU A 634 17.36 -0.61 -28.40
C LEU A 634 18.56 -1.52 -28.70
N SER A 635 19.01 -1.54 -29.93
CA SER A 635 20.13 -2.38 -30.38
C SER A 635 21.13 -1.60 -31.23
N ASP A 636 22.34 -2.13 -31.40
CA ASP A 636 23.34 -1.59 -32.30
C ASP A 636 23.36 -2.34 -33.66
N LYS A 637 24.18 -1.85 -34.58
CA LYS A 637 24.39 -2.44 -35.90
C LYS A 637 24.98 -3.86 -35.85
N GLY A 638 25.64 -4.24 -34.75
CA GLY A 638 26.16 -5.58 -34.52
C GLY A 638 25.11 -6.57 -34.02
N GLY A 639 23.91 -6.11 -33.74
CA GLY A 639 22.84 -6.91 -33.14
C GLY A 639 22.98 -7.09 -31.63
N ASN A 640 23.81 -6.28 -30.97
CA ASN A 640 23.89 -6.27 -29.51
C ASN A 640 22.70 -5.50 -28.95
N ILE A 641 22.02 -6.06 -27.95
CA ILE A 641 20.94 -5.39 -27.22
C ILE A 641 21.60 -4.44 -26.23
N LEU A 642 21.27 -3.15 -26.35
CA LEU A 642 21.78 -2.07 -25.51
C LEU A 642 20.81 -1.71 -24.38
N ALA A 643 19.51 -1.83 -24.62
CA ALA A 643 18.45 -1.66 -23.64
C ALA A 643 17.22 -2.48 -24.05
N GLU A 644 16.52 -3.01 -23.08
CA GLU A 644 15.29 -3.79 -23.25
C GLU A 644 14.27 -3.40 -22.19
N VAL A 645 13.05 -3.08 -22.60
CA VAL A 645 11.98 -2.66 -21.69
C VAL A 645 10.68 -3.36 -22.05
N PRO A 646 10.14 -4.23 -21.19
CA PRO A 646 8.79 -4.75 -21.33
C PRO A 646 7.76 -3.61 -21.32
N VAL A 647 6.79 -3.65 -22.22
CA VAL A 647 5.72 -2.64 -22.29
C VAL A 647 4.52 -3.15 -21.50
N PRO A 648 4.27 -2.63 -20.30
CA PRO A 648 3.13 -3.03 -19.48
C PRO A 648 1.82 -2.43 -20.02
N ASP A 649 0.72 -2.66 -19.31
CA ASP A 649 -0.49 -1.87 -19.48
C ASP A 649 -0.27 -0.48 -18.88
N ILE A 650 -0.17 0.53 -19.74
CA ILE A 650 0.05 1.92 -19.30
C ILE A 650 -1.32 2.59 -19.25
N PRO A 651 -1.78 3.05 -18.08
CA PRO A 651 -3.06 3.74 -17.94
C PRO A 651 -3.16 4.96 -18.85
N GLU A 652 -4.36 5.30 -19.29
CA GLU A 652 -4.60 6.52 -20.06
C GLU A 652 -4.19 7.76 -19.25
N GLY A 653 -3.46 8.69 -19.86
CA GLY A 653 -2.89 9.85 -19.16
C GLY A 653 -1.59 9.58 -18.41
N SER A 654 -1.05 8.35 -18.50
CA SER A 654 0.22 7.97 -17.88
C SER A 654 1.26 7.58 -18.91
N VAL A 655 2.51 7.57 -18.49
CA VAL A 655 3.68 7.10 -19.24
C VAL A 655 4.46 6.10 -18.40
N TYR A 656 5.18 5.19 -19.05
CA TYR A 656 6.07 4.25 -18.38
C TYR A 656 7.48 4.81 -18.41
N ALA A 657 7.94 5.35 -17.29
CA ALA A 657 9.17 6.13 -17.22
C ALA A 657 10.22 5.48 -16.32
N PHE A 658 11.48 5.55 -16.79
CA PHE A 658 12.65 5.16 -16.01
C PHE A 658 12.85 6.13 -14.86
N GLN A 659 12.88 5.61 -13.65
CA GLN A 659 13.15 6.40 -12.44
C GLN A 659 14.65 6.39 -12.13
N ASP A 660 15.09 7.38 -11.38
CA ASP A 660 16.51 7.63 -11.08
C ASP A 660 17.26 6.45 -10.40
N TYR A 661 16.59 5.34 -10.14
CA TYR A 661 17.16 4.14 -9.49
C TYR A 661 17.08 2.87 -10.33
N GLY A 662 16.98 2.97 -11.64
CA GLY A 662 17.05 1.80 -12.51
C GLY A 662 15.73 1.04 -12.69
N GLN A 663 14.62 1.55 -12.19
CA GLN A 663 13.31 0.94 -12.33
C GLN A 663 12.38 1.78 -13.21
N TYR A 664 11.53 1.10 -13.99
CA TYR A 664 10.47 1.75 -14.74
C TYR A 664 9.16 1.74 -13.94
N ARG A 665 8.43 2.84 -14.00
CA ARG A 665 7.12 2.96 -13.36
C ARG A 665 6.16 3.72 -14.26
N ALA A 666 4.85 3.39 -14.15
CA ALA A 666 3.81 4.24 -14.69
C ALA A 666 3.72 5.52 -13.83
N VAL A 667 3.85 6.66 -14.49
CA VAL A 667 3.73 7.99 -13.87
C VAL A 667 2.78 8.84 -14.69
N PRO A 668 2.06 9.83 -14.10
CA PRO A 668 1.25 10.76 -14.86
C PRO A 668 2.06 11.40 -15.99
N SER A 669 1.47 11.52 -17.18
CA SER A 669 2.10 12.24 -18.28
C SER A 669 2.26 13.72 -17.87
N ALA A 670 3.43 14.27 -18.01
CA ALA A 670 3.57 15.73 -17.97
C ALA A 670 2.88 16.30 -19.22
N ASP A 671 1.87 17.15 -19.03
CA ASP A 671 1.11 17.81 -20.10
C ASP A 671 2.00 18.56 -21.10
#